data_74d612da6b4bbdbb59315bfc423707ce
#
_entry.id   74d612da6b4bbdbb59315bfc423707ce
#
_cell.length_a   1.000
_cell.length_b   1.000
_cell.length_c   1.000
_cell.angle_alpha   90.00
_cell.angle_beta   90.00
_cell.angle_gamma   90.00
#
_symmetry.space_group_name_H-M   'P 1'
#
loop_
_entity.id
_entity.type
_entity.pdbx_description
1 polymer ?
#
loop_
_entity_poly.entity_id
_entity_poly.type
_entity_poly.pdbx_seq_one_letter_code
_entity_poly.pdbx_strand_id
1 'polypeptide(L)'
;RGLSHDGLVIAIAVESLIKLIAMLAVVSYAYFGILGGESGLGQWLTENPGALHQLYQPLQGGYWHSLLLLFFFAAVVMPCMYQMAFTENREPRDLVTASWGVPLYFMLMAIGVPILLWAGEALQLNLPPSYYSLGIALHSESPWMTLILFVGTLAASSGILIVTTLALANMLLNHVLLPIRGLSTEDDLYQRTLRQQRLLIAFIPSAAFLISWLPALKPDSTEMSMLSFVATIQLAPSLLALLFWPRATSAGVISGLAAGILIWFITLVMPAFFMPELDASAWLGLEVSNQLAHWQAMGLIATLVNIALLLAVSLLSKQSADDKEIAEACSVDNLRSPVRWGLSADSTEAFISALSPSLGPVTAEREVRMALQDLALRSDERRPYALRRLREQLNANLSGLLGPSMAQELLDEHLPHKILAHSPGDDIHYIELRLEEYRDKLSGLAGELDLLRRFHRQTLHDLPLGVCTLAGDLEIMSWNHAMMQITGCPDSLMIGARLEDLPAPWSQVFADFLINPNAQQLRTRLEVDGQVRWLNLHRAVIGDAAGSQVLVMEDVSPLQQLESRLQHAERLAAIGRLAAGVAHEIGNPITGIASLAQNLRAEYPHGHEVNDTAESILEQTQRVSRIVQSLVGFSRSEHHARGEFEAVPLAAVMAEAVHLLKLSPEARFTDFDCQIRDTLHVRGDAQRLCQVFINLLSNARDASTQQGRVVMRASRHGSQVRIEIEDFGHGLPDGDIRANLFEPFVTTKPAGKGTGLGLALVHGIIEAHQGRIQLIDKRDYDQGQGVIVQITLPWANGPAASPEDFPA
;
A
#
# COMPACT_ATOMS: atom_id res chain seq x y z
N ARG A 1 8.70 7.70 18.63
CA ARG A 1 9.99 8.39 18.74
C ARG A 1 9.73 9.74 19.40
N GLY A 2 10.12 9.93 20.68
CA GLY A 2 9.97 11.18 21.40
C GLY A 2 10.67 12.34 20.70
N LEU A 3 10.52 13.55 21.22
CA LEU A 3 11.16 14.77 20.71
C LEU A 3 12.64 14.47 20.41
N SER A 4 12.99 14.26 19.15
CA SER A 4 14.39 14.12 18.74
C SER A 4 15.05 15.48 18.89
N HIS A 5 16.14 15.50 19.67
CA HIS A 5 16.90 16.72 19.92
C HIS A 5 17.96 16.92 18.83
N ASP A 6 17.53 17.06 17.55
CA ASP A 6 18.42 17.23 16.40
C ASP A 6 19.51 18.28 16.62
N GLY A 7 19.12 19.42 17.19
CA GLY A 7 20.06 20.47 17.52
C GLY A 7 21.13 20.03 18.53
N LEU A 8 20.77 19.17 19.48
CA LEU A 8 21.70 18.61 20.46
C LEU A 8 22.66 17.62 19.81
N VAL A 9 22.16 16.71 18.96
CA VAL A 9 22.99 15.73 18.24
C VAL A 9 24.02 16.44 17.35
N ILE A 10 23.61 17.48 16.62
CA ILE A 10 24.52 18.29 15.80
C ILE A 10 25.56 19.02 16.67
N ALA A 11 25.15 19.61 17.79
CA ALA A 11 26.06 20.28 18.71
C ALA A 11 27.14 19.32 19.22
N ILE A 12 26.79 18.11 19.66
CA ILE A 12 27.72 17.08 20.14
C ILE A 12 28.66 16.62 18.99
N ALA A 13 28.15 16.51 17.75
CA ALA A 13 29.00 16.17 16.60
C ALA A 13 30.05 17.26 16.34
N VAL A 14 29.66 18.54 16.39
CA VAL A 14 30.57 19.68 16.26
C VAL A 14 31.60 19.71 17.41
N GLU A 15 31.16 19.52 18.66
CA GLU A 15 32.05 19.42 19.80
C GLU A 15 33.07 18.28 19.68
N SER A 16 32.64 17.12 19.16
CA SER A 16 33.53 15.97 18.93
C SER A 16 34.57 16.27 17.86
N LEU A 17 34.21 17.02 16.83
CA LEU A 17 35.16 17.48 15.78
C LEU A 17 36.15 18.50 16.37
N ILE A 18 35.70 19.43 17.19
CA ILE A 18 36.57 20.40 17.87
C ILE A 18 37.60 19.70 18.77
N LYS A 19 37.17 18.69 19.53
CA LYS A 19 38.06 17.88 20.40
C LYS A 19 39.14 17.20 19.59
N LEU A 20 38.78 16.56 18.49
CA LEU A 20 39.70 15.85 17.59
C LEU A 20 40.72 16.82 16.99
N ILE A 21 40.28 17.97 16.48
CA ILE A 21 41.16 19.00 15.91
C ILE A 21 42.13 19.52 16.99
N ALA A 22 41.64 19.81 18.19
CA ALA A 22 42.48 20.30 19.29
C ALA A 22 43.53 19.26 19.68
N MET A 23 43.15 17.99 19.82
CA MET A 23 44.07 16.89 20.12
C MET A 23 45.13 16.72 19.07
N LEU A 24 44.75 16.66 17.79
CA LEU A 24 45.66 16.51 16.66
C LEU A 24 46.62 17.69 16.52
N ALA A 25 46.17 18.92 16.83
CA ALA A 25 47.05 20.10 16.83
C ALA A 25 48.15 20.00 17.88
N VAL A 26 47.80 19.65 19.11
CA VAL A 26 48.77 19.50 20.22
C VAL A 26 49.70 18.32 19.99
N VAL A 27 49.16 17.17 19.52
CA VAL A 27 49.98 16.00 19.16
C VAL A 27 50.95 16.31 18.01
N SER A 28 50.50 17.02 16.97
CA SER A 28 51.37 17.44 15.86
C SER A 28 52.49 18.36 16.36
N TYR A 29 52.20 19.32 17.23
CA TYR A 29 53.23 20.16 17.83
C TYR A 29 54.18 19.37 18.75
N ALA A 30 53.71 18.45 19.54
CA ALA A 30 54.50 17.56 20.37
C ALA A 30 55.45 16.68 19.53
N TYR A 31 54.94 16.12 18.44
CA TYR A 31 55.73 15.25 17.58
C TYR A 31 56.80 16.01 16.76
N PHE A 32 56.40 17.07 16.06
CA PHE A 32 57.31 17.82 15.20
C PHE A 32 58.13 18.89 15.92
N GLY A 33 57.52 19.59 16.88
CA GLY A 33 58.10 20.74 17.54
C GLY A 33 59.01 20.35 18.72
N ILE A 34 58.56 19.37 19.54
CA ILE A 34 59.26 18.98 20.76
C ILE A 34 60.15 17.75 20.51
N LEU A 35 59.58 16.68 19.93
CA LEU A 35 60.27 15.41 19.71
C LEU A 35 61.14 15.41 18.44
N GLY A 36 61.04 16.45 17.56
CA GLY A 36 61.86 16.57 16.36
C GLY A 36 61.48 15.59 15.24
N GLY A 37 60.23 15.13 15.18
CA GLY A 37 59.72 14.19 14.16
C GLY A 37 60.30 12.79 14.33
N GLU A 38 60.33 12.00 13.25
CA GLU A 38 60.75 10.59 13.26
C GLU A 38 62.17 10.40 13.78
N SER A 39 63.11 11.18 13.29
CA SER A 39 64.54 11.09 13.67
C SER A 39 64.78 11.52 15.13
N GLY A 40 64.17 12.60 15.54
CA GLY A 40 64.34 13.11 16.93
C GLY A 40 63.65 12.20 17.95
N LEU A 41 62.44 11.71 17.65
CA LEU A 41 61.76 10.72 18.51
C LEU A 41 62.56 9.43 18.62
N GLY A 42 63.14 8.91 17.52
CA GLY A 42 63.97 7.71 17.54
C GLY A 42 65.22 7.90 18.41
N GLN A 43 65.89 9.07 18.34
CA GLN A 43 67.02 9.39 19.17
C GLN A 43 66.59 9.50 20.68
N TRP A 44 65.53 10.22 20.96
CA TRP A 44 65.05 10.38 22.33
C TRP A 44 64.66 9.02 22.98
N LEU A 45 64.01 8.11 22.23
CA LEU A 45 63.66 6.77 22.70
C LEU A 45 64.92 5.91 22.97
N THR A 46 66.00 6.07 22.20
CA THR A 46 67.27 5.36 22.42
C THR A 46 67.99 5.88 23.66
N GLU A 47 67.93 7.19 23.94
CA GLU A 47 68.43 7.83 25.14
C GLU A 47 67.63 7.53 26.40
N ASN A 48 66.30 7.23 26.24
CA ASN A 48 65.36 6.93 27.32
C ASN A 48 64.74 5.53 27.18
N PRO A 49 65.49 4.43 27.34
CA PRO A 49 65.00 3.08 27.11
C PRO A 49 63.86 2.70 28.11
N GLY A 50 63.78 3.39 29.25
CA GLY A 50 62.70 3.21 30.21
C GLY A 50 61.31 3.56 29.64
N ALA A 51 61.21 4.59 28.81
CA ALA A 51 59.93 4.99 28.16
C ALA A 51 59.42 3.94 27.17
N LEU A 52 60.35 3.36 26.43
CA LEU A 52 60.03 2.25 25.50
C LEU A 52 59.71 0.96 26.26
N HIS A 53 60.41 0.68 27.35
CA HIS A 53 60.20 -0.50 28.18
C HIS A 53 58.78 -0.45 28.84
N GLN A 54 58.31 0.71 29.27
CA GLN A 54 56.95 0.86 29.77
C GLN A 54 55.91 0.48 28.71
N LEU A 55 56.14 0.82 27.44
CA LEU A 55 55.23 0.46 26.36
C LEU A 55 55.21 -1.05 26.02
N TYR A 56 56.35 -1.71 26.18
CA TYR A 56 56.54 -3.16 25.93
C TYR A 56 56.40 -4.03 27.20
N GLN A 57 56.09 -3.44 28.35
CA GLN A 57 55.87 -4.26 29.52
C GLN A 57 54.72 -5.25 29.21
N PRO A 58 54.93 -6.58 29.47
CA PRO A 58 53.87 -7.53 29.25
C PRO A 58 52.68 -7.13 30.12
N LEU A 59 51.53 -6.95 29.48
CA LEU A 59 50.27 -6.73 30.17
C LEU A 59 50.09 -7.86 31.16
N GLN A 60 50.27 -7.59 32.48
CA GLN A 60 50.11 -8.62 33.50
C GLN A 60 48.71 -9.22 33.34
N GLY A 61 48.65 -10.51 32.94
CA GLY A 61 47.44 -11.20 32.54
C GLY A 61 46.38 -11.16 33.62
N GLY A 62 45.20 -10.76 33.33
CA GLY A 62 44.05 -10.67 34.21
C GLY A 62 43.38 -9.31 34.20
N TYR A 63 44.12 -8.24 34.42
CA TYR A 63 43.56 -6.87 34.50
C TYR A 63 42.99 -6.40 33.19
N TRP A 64 43.64 -6.68 32.11
CA TRP A 64 43.20 -6.21 30.78
C TRP A 64 41.92 -6.84 30.29
N HIS A 65 41.71 -8.14 30.54
CA HIS A 65 40.49 -8.81 30.13
C HIS A 65 39.30 -8.23 30.89
N SER A 66 39.45 -7.93 32.15
CA SER A 66 38.39 -7.35 32.97
C SER A 66 38.10 -5.91 32.57
N LEU A 67 39.12 -5.10 32.26
CA LEU A 67 38.96 -3.74 31.77
C LEU A 67 38.28 -3.74 30.40
N LEU A 68 38.69 -4.62 29.48
CA LEU A 68 38.02 -4.74 28.16
C LEU A 68 36.56 -5.13 28.28
N LEU A 69 36.22 -6.08 29.18
CA LEU A 69 34.87 -6.46 29.46
C LEU A 69 34.06 -5.28 30.04
N LEU A 70 34.66 -4.55 31.01
CA LEU A 70 34.06 -3.37 31.61
C LEU A 70 33.74 -2.30 30.56
N PHE A 71 34.70 -1.95 29.72
CA PHE A 71 34.48 -0.93 28.66
C PHE A 71 33.50 -1.38 27.61
N PHE A 72 33.50 -2.68 27.25
CA PHE A 72 32.54 -3.25 26.29
C PHE A 72 31.09 -3.08 26.76
N PHE A 73 30.83 -3.44 28.01
CA PHE A 73 29.48 -3.27 28.58
C PHE A 73 29.14 -1.81 28.84
N ALA A 74 30.10 -1.00 29.30
CA ALA A 74 29.90 0.43 29.54
C ALA A 74 29.47 1.16 28.26
N ALA A 75 29.99 0.78 27.09
CA ALA A 75 29.63 1.37 25.82
C ALA A 75 28.14 1.17 25.46
N VAL A 76 27.49 0.15 26.05
CA VAL A 76 26.06 -0.12 25.78
C VAL A 76 25.19 0.35 26.97
N VAL A 77 25.63 0.11 28.20
CA VAL A 77 24.81 0.26 29.42
C VAL A 77 24.90 1.66 30.03
N MET A 78 25.97 2.41 29.74
CA MET A 78 26.08 3.78 30.23
C MET A 78 24.91 4.67 29.83
N PRO A 79 24.24 5.40 30.72
CA PRO A 79 23.05 6.20 30.38
C PRO A 79 23.26 7.16 29.22
N CYS A 80 24.41 7.81 29.11
CA CYS A 80 24.73 8.72 28.02
C CYS A 80 24.88 7.97 26.67
N MET A 81 25.51 6.81 26.68
CA MET A 81 25.68 5.99 25.46
C MET A 81 24.35 5.37 25.02
N TYR A 82 23.57 4.88 25.98
CA TYR A 82 22.22 4.36 25.72
C TYR A 82 21.30 5.44 25.13
N GLN A 83 21.32 6.65 25.71
CA GLN A 83 20.53 7.79 25.19
C GLN A 83 20.88 8.10 23.72
N MET A 84 22.18 8.18 23.40
CA MET A 84 22.62 8.50 22.03
C MET A 84 22.38 7.36 21.04
N ALA A 85 22.66 6.12 21.42
CA ALA A 85 22.57 4.98 20.51
C ALA A 85 21.12 4.52 20.23
N PHE A 86 20.23 4.63 21.22
CA PHE A 86 18.88 4.05 21.14
C PHE A 86 17.75 5.07 21.19
N THR A 87 17.90 6.17 21.93
CA THR A 87 16.84 7.17 22.09
C THR A 87 16.89 8.25 21.00
N GLU A 88 18.09 8.79 20.73
CA GLU A 88 18.27 9.85 19.72
C GLU A 88 18.49 9.30 18.30
N ASN A 89 18.77 8.01 18.14
CA ASN A 89 19.00 7.38 16.85
C ASN A 89 17.71 7.29 16.03
N ARG A 90 17.76 7.73 14.77
CA ARG A 90 16.61 7.76 13.85
C ARG A 90 16.47 6.49 13.03
N GLU A 91 17.56 5.98 12.50
CA GLU A 91 17.58 4.84 11.62
C GLU A 91 18.53 3.74 12.11
N PRO A 92 18.15 2.47 12.04
CA PRO A 92 19.05 1.37 12.40
C PRO A 92 20.36 1.37 11.57
N ARG A 93 20.37 1.94 10.38
CA ARG A 93 21.57 2.08 9.52
C ARG A 93 22.63 2.99 10.13
N ASP A 94 22.23 3.98 10.92
CA ASP A 94 23.17 4.90 11.59
C ASP A 94 24.05 4.15 12.59
N LEU A 95 23.53 3.11 13.25
CA LEU A 95 24.30 2.22 14.11
C LEU A 95 25.41 1.47 13.35
N VAL A 96 25.14 1.05 12.12
CA VAL A 96 26.16 0.39 11.28
C VAL A 96 27.27 1.38 10.93
N THR A 97 26.93 2.62 10.61
CA THR A 97 27.91 3.68 10.37
C THR A 97 28.72 4.00 11.64
N ALA A 98 28.04 4.10 12.79
CA ALA A 98 28.68 4.35 14.08
C ALA A 98 29.61 3.20 14.51
N SER A 99 29.31 1.94 14.16
CA SER A 99 30.14 0.77 14.50
C SER A 99 31.57 0.84 13.91
N TRP A 100 31.74 1.56 12.82
CA TRP A 100 33.06 1.82 12.20
C TRP A 100 33.63 3.19 12.57
N GLY A 101 32.77 4.22 12.54
CA GLY A 101 33.17 5.60 12.76
C GLY A 101 33.65 5.87 14.17
N VAL A 102 32.99 5.32 15.20
CA VAL A 102 33.36 5.53 16.60
C VAL A 102 34.70 4.86 16.96
N PRO A 103 34.95 3.58 16.62
CA PRO A 103 36.28 2.99 16.79
C PRO A 103 37.41 3.73 16.09
N LEU A 104 37.17 4.18 14.84
CA LEU A 104 38.16 4.97 14.09
C LEU A 104 38.46 6.32 14.81
N TYR A 105 37.43 7.00 15.26
CA TYR A 105 37.59 8.24 16.05
C TYR A 105 38.44 8.02 17.30
N PHE A 106 38.12 6.98 18.08
CA PHE A 106 38.87 6.65 19.29
C PHE A 106 40.31 6.20 18.99
N MET A 107 40.54 5.49 17.89
CA MET A 107 41.88 5.11 17.44
C MET A 107 42.75 6.36 17.13
N LEU A 108 42.18 7.33 16.41
CA LEU A 108 42.87 8.59 16.14
C LEU A 108 43.21 9.37 17.39
N MET A 109 42.31 9.40 18.38
CA MET A 109 42.57 10.00 19.70
C MET A 109 43.64 9.23 20.47
N ALA A 110 43.62 7.89 20.48
CA ALA A 110 44.54 7.05 21.25
C ALA A 110 45.99 7.09 20.76
N ILE A 111 46.18 7.19 19.43
CA ILE A 111 47.54 7.29 18.83
C ILE A 111 48.30 8.52 19.37
N GLY A 112 47.58 9.61 19.69
CA GLY A 112 48.22 10.81 20.24
C GLY A 112 48.69 10.69 21.69
N VAL A 113 48.13 9.77 22.48
CA VAL A 113 48.41 9.68 23.90
C VAL A 113 49.90 9.37 24.25
N PRO A 114 50.54 8.35 23.62
CA PRO A 114 51.97 8.09 23.85
C PRO A 114 52.84 9.27 23.47
N ILE A 115 52.56 9.95 22.37
CA ILE A 115 53.31 11.10 21.89
C ILE A 115 53.26 12.24 22.91
N LEU A 116 52.11 12.55 23.47
CA LEU A 116 51.94 13.58 24.51
C LEU A 116 52.65 13.18 25.80
N LEU A 117 52.62 11.89 26.17
CA LEU A 117 53.32 11.39 27.35
C LEU A 117 54.85 11.56 27.23
N TRP A 118 55.43 11.13 26.11
CA TRP A 118 56.85 11.25 25.84
C TRP A 118 57.31 12.70 25.69
N ALA A 119 56.49 13.56 25.04
CA ALA A 119 56.81 14.98 24.94
C ALA A 119 56.76 15.68 26.31
N GLY A 120 55.82 15.31 27.20
CA GLY A 120 55.77 15.81 28.58
C GLY A 120 56.95 15.39 29.43
N GLU A 121 57.42 14.14 29.27
CA GLU A 121 58.62 13.64 29.90
C GLU A 121 59.91 14.33 29.33
N ALA A 122 59.98 14.51 28.03
CA ALA A 122 61.09 15.22 27.38
C ALA A 122 61.21 16.66 27.85
N LEU A 123 60.11 17.33 28.12
CA LEU A 123 60.09 18.68 28.69
C LEU A 123 60.28 18.70 30.22
N GLN A 124 60.38 17.56 30.89
CA GLN A 124 60.47 17.44 32.34
C GLN A 124 59.36 18.25 33.08
N LEU A 125 58.12 18.15 32.59
CA LEU A 125 57.01 18.88 33.15
C LEU A 125 56.68 18.38 34.58
N ASN A 126 56.75 19.28 35.54
CA ASN A 126 56.40 19.03 36.97
C ASN A 126 54.89 19.04 37.18
N LEU A 127 54.14 18.30 36.31
CA LEU A 127 52.69 18.21 36.28
C LEU A 127 52.28 16.72 36.26
N PRO A 128 51.13 16.37 36.83
CA PRO A 128 50.59 15.03 36.63
C PRO A 128 50.41 14.72 35.12
N PRO A 129 50.61 13.45 34.64
CA PRO A 129 50.48 13.08 33.23
C PRO A 129 49.17 13.48 32.57
N SER A 130 48.07 13.52 33.31
CA SER A 130 46.76 13.98 32.86
C SER A 130 46.74 15.44 32.37
N TYR A 131 47.71 16.26 32.79
CA TYR A 131 47.84 17.68 32.41
C TYR A 131 48.97 17.96 31.40
N TYR A 132 49.65 16.93 30.87
CA TYR A 132 50.73 17.12 29.93
C TYR A 132 50.30 17.83 28.62
N SER A 133 49.09 17.58 28.12
CA SER A 133 48.58 18.32 26.97
C SER A 133 48.51 19.83 27.21
N LEU A 134 48.12 20.23 28.41
CA LEU A 134 48.08 21.64 28.80
C LEU A 134 49.48 22.21 28.97
N GLY A 135 50.39 21.46 29.63
CA GLY A 135 51.79 21.86 29.79
C GLY A 135 52.51 22.06 28.48
N ILE A 136 52.32 21.17 27.53
CA ILE A 136 52.86 21.23 26.14
C ILE A 136 52.30 22.45 25.40
N ALA A 137 51.01 22.72 25.50
CA ALA A 137 50.40 23.88 24.84
C ALA A 137 50.91 25.22 25.43
N LEU A 138 51.12 25.29 26.74
CA LEU A 138 51.69 26.46 27.40
C LEU A 138 53.15 26.62 27.03
N HIS A 139 53.92 25.56 26.91
CA HIS A 139 55.33 25.57 26.49
C HIS A 139 55.50 26.10 25.03
N SER A 140 54.53 25.94 24.18
CA SER A 140 54.56 26.43 22.79
C SER A 140 54.66 27.97 22.66
N GLU A 141 54.47 28.72 23.77
CA GLU A 141 54.37 30.18 23.80
C GLU A 141 53.38 30.78 22.75
N SER A 142 52.60 29.94 22.11
CA SER A 142 51.60 30.33 21.12
C SER A 142 50.22 30.54 21.76
N PRO A 143 49.69 31.75 21.76
CA PRO A 143 48.35 31.99 22.30
C PRO A 143 47.26 31.16 21.58
N TRP A 144 47.47 30.92 20.28
CA TRP A 144 46.56 30.12 19.48
C TRP A 144 46.51 28.64 19.87
N MET A 145 47.67 28.03 20.18
CA MET A 145 47.71 26.64 20.61
C MET A 145 47.02 26.44 21.96
N THR A 146 47.28 27.33 22.89
CA THR A 146 46.61 27.35 24.19
C THR A 146 45.08 27.54 24.04
N LEU A 147 44.66 28.49 23.16
CA LEU A 147 43.23 28.72 22.91
C LEU A 147 42.54 27.48 22.25
N ILE A 148 43.17 26.87 21.25
CA ILE A 148 42.65 25.67 20.60
C ILE A 148 42.47 24.52 21.59
N LEU A 149 43.50 24.30 22.46
CA LEU A 149 43.39 23.27 23.47
C LEU A 149 42.34 23.59 24.52
N PHE A 150 42.26 24.84 24.97
CA PHE A 150 41.26 25.29 25.94
C PHE A 150 39.81 25.04 25.39
N VAL A 151 39.56 25.47 24.15
CA VAL A 151 38.25 25.23 23.48
C VAL A 151 37.98 23.74 23.32
N GLY A 152 38.98 22.95 22.93
CA GLY A 152 38.86 21.49 22.82
C GLY A 152 38.53 20.79 24.14
N THR A 153 39.19 21.25 25.25
CA THR A 153 38.94 20.73 26.59
C THR A 153 37.54 21.11 27.10
N LEU A 154 37.13 22.37 26.83
CA LEU A 154 35.77 22.85 27.18
C LEU A 154 34.72 22.04 26.40
N ALA A 155 34.92 21.80 25.10
CA ALA A 155 34.03 20.99 24.30
C ALA A 155 33.97 19.52 24.79
N ALA A 156 35.09 18.97 25.24
CA ALA A 156 35.12 17.61 25.80
C ALA A 156 34.31 17.48 27.07
N SER A 157 34.39 18.48 27.96
CA SER A 157 33.70 18.48 29.25
C SER A 157 32.20 18.77 29.09
N SER A 158 31.85 19.75 28.25
CA SER A 158 30.45 20.15 28.05
C SER A 158 29.63 19.05 27.41
N GLY A 159 30.12 18.36 26.37
CA GLY A 159 29.38 17.31 25.67
C GLY A 159 29.00 16.16 26.60
N ILE A 160 29.92 15.66 27.41
CA ILE A 160 29.64 14.58 28.37
C ILE A 160 28.66 15.06 29.43
N LEU A 161 28.82 16.27 29.95
CA LEU A 161 27.97 16.83 31.00
C LEU A 161 26.53 16.98 30.50
N ILE A 162 26.33 17.52 29.28
CA ILE A 162 25.01 17.73 28.71
C ILE A 162 24.28 16.39 28.47
N VAL A 163 24.94 15.42 27.83
CA VAL A 163 24.29 14.12 27.49
C VAL A 163 23.97 13.34 28.75
N THR A 164 24.92 13.26 29.68
CA THR A 164 24.73 12.53 30.96
C THR A 164 23.63 13.16 31.80
N THR A 165 23.60 14.49 31.91
CA THR A 165 22.56 15.20 32.65
C THR A 165 21.18 15.00 32.02
N LEU A 166 21.06 15.07 30.69
CA LEU A 166 19.80 14.83 29.99
C LEU A 166 19.33 13.38 30.19
N ALA A 167 20.22 12.41 30.03
CA ALA A 167 19.89 11.00 30.20
C ALA A 167 19.40 10.72 31.64
N LEU A 168 20.14 11.17 32.65
CA LEU A 168 19.79 10.99 34.07
C LEU A 168 18.49 11.73 34.41
N ALA A 169 18.29 12.95 33.90
CA ALA A 169 17.06 13.72 34.11
C ALA A 169 15.85 13.00 33.56
N ASN A 170 15.95 12.44 32.34
CA ASN A 170 14.88 11.67 31.71
C ASN A 170 14.61 10.38 32.50
N MET A 171 15.63 9.64 32.88
CA MET A 171 15.48 8.42 33.68
C MET A 171 14.78 8.69 35.02
N LEU A 172 15.24 9.73 35.75
CA LEU A 172 14.67 10.09 37.07
C LEU A 172 13.22 10.61 36.92
N LEU A 173 12.94 11.39 35.87
CA LEU A 173 11.61 11.88 35.58
C LEU A 173 10.64 10.73 35.26
N ASN A 174 11.02 9.87 34.32
CA ASN A 174 10.13 8.85 33.79
C ASN A 174 9.91 7.66 34.73
N HIS A 175 10.93 7.26 35.50
CA HIS A 175 10.87 6.05 36.32
C HIS A 175 10.69 6.31 37.82
N VAL A 176 10.87 7.55 38.27
CA VAL A 176 10.73 7.87 39.70
C VAL A 176 9.64 8.92 39.92
N LEU A 177 9.75 10.09 39.26
CA LEU A 177 8.86 11.21 39.61
C LEU A 177 7.44 11.05 39.02
N LEU A 178 7.33 10.59 37.81
CA LEU A 178 6.02 10.41 37.17
C LEU A 178 5.19 9.29 37.80
N PRO A 179 5.73 8.07 38.06
CA PRO A 179 4.97 7.00 38.72
C PRO A 179 4.53 7.33 40.15
N ILE A 180 5.33 8.08 40.92
CA ILE A 180 4.99 8.43 42.32
C ILE A 180 3.80 9.41 42.40
N ARG A 181 3.62 10.28 41.39
CA ARG A 181 2.63 11.36 41.43
C ARG A 181 1.34 11.08 40.71
N GLY A 182 1.30 10.04 39.89
CA GLY A 182 0.11 9.65 39.09
C GLY A 182 -0.37 10.70 38.08
N LEU A 183 -1.32 10.30 37.24
CA LEU A 183 -2.02 11.17 36.31
C LEU A 183 -3.00 12.08 37.09
N SER A 184 -2.73 13.39 37.16
CA SER A 184 -3.71 14.36 37.66
C SER A 184 -4.46 14.99 36.52
N THR A 185 -5.77 14.94 36.54
CA THR A 185 -6.69 15.40 35.49
C THR A 185 -6.84 16.92 35.35
N GLU A 186 -6.21 17.73 36.22
CA GLU A 186 -6.45 19.17 36.29
C GLU A 186 -5.38 20.05 35.65
N ASP A 187 -4.16 19.51 35.34
CA ASP A 187 -3.05 20.29 34.79
C ASP A 187 -2.61 19.74 33.42
N ASP A 188 -2.19 20.62 32.51
CA ASP A 188 -1.50 20.25 31.27
C ASP A 188 -0.23 19.45 31.59
N LEU A 189 -0.35 18.13 31.47
CA LEU A 189 0.69 17.15 31.81
C LEU A 189 2.01 17.46 31.07
N TYR A 190 1.91 17.95 29.84
CA TYR A 190 3.07 18.29 29.01
C TYR A 190 3.88 19.46 29.59
N GLN A 191 3.22 20.55 29.96
CA GLN A 191 3.88 21.74 30.54
C GLN A 191 4.54 21.40 31.88
N ARG A 192 3.86 20.56 32.68
CA ARG A 192 4.36 20.12 33.96
C ARG A 192 5.61 19.25 33.84
N THR A 193 5.57 18.27 32.91
CA THR A 193 6.70 17.36 32.64
C THR A 193 7.93 18.15 32.16
N LEU A 194 7.75 19.12 31.25
CA LEU A 194 8.84 20.00 30.80
C LEU A 194 9.42 20.84 31.93
N ARG A 195 8.62 21.38 32.87
CA ARG A 195 9.14 22.13 34.03
C ARG A 195 9.95 21.24 34.95
N GLN A 196 9.47 20.04 35.25
CA GLN A 196 10.17 19.07 36.08
C GLN A 196 11.49 18.63 35.43
N GLN A 197 11.50 18.35 34.14
CA GLN A 197 12.71 18.01 33.40
C GLN A 197 13.75 19.13 33.48
N ARG A 198 13.36 20.40 33.27
CA ARG A 198 14.26 21.56 33.39
C ARG A 198 14.83 21.72 34.80
N LEU A 199 14.00 21.49 35.81
CA LEU A 199 14.47 21.53 37.19
C LEU A 199 15.51 20.42 37.49
N LEU A 200 15.28 19.20 36.96
CA LEU A 200 16.24 18.10 37.10
C LEU A 200 17.55 18.39 36.38
N ILE A 201 17.48 18.93 35.15
CA ILE A 201 18.65 19.33 34.34
C ILE A 201 19.49 20.40 35.10
N ALA A 202 18.85 21.29 35.81
CA ALA A 202 19.57 22.28 36.65
C ALA A 202 20.09 21.67 37.96
N PHE A 203 19.31 20.79 38.59
CA PHE A 203 19.65 20.19 39.89
C PHE A 203 20.84 19.23 39.85
N ILE A 204 20.85 18.29 38.85
CA ILE A 204 21.88 17.23 38.74
C ILE A 204 23.31 17.83 38.68
N PRO A 205 23.66 18.73 37.74
CA PRO A 205 25.00 19.31 37.65
C PRO A 205 25.32 20.21 38.86
N SER A 206 24.30 20.90 39.42
CA SER A 206 24.52 21.72 40.63
C SER A 206 24.86 20.86 41.84
N ALA A 207 24.18 19.72 42.02
CA ALA A 207 24.50 18.76 43.07
C ALA A 207 25.91 18.15 42.89
N ALA A 208 26.25 17.75 41.66
CA ALA A 208 27.60 17.25 41.35
C ALA A 208 28.69 18.29 41.61
N PHE A 209 28.43 19.57 41.27
CA PHE A 209 29.34 20.67 41.56
C PHE A 209 29.53 20.89 43.06
N LEU A 210 28.45 20.90 43.84
CA LEU A 210 28.52 21.03 45.30
C LEU A 210 29.29 19.87 45.94
N ILE A 211 29.09 18.63 45.47
CA ILE A 211 29.84 17.47 45.96
C ILE A 211 31.32 17.61 45.62
N SER A 212 31.69 18.07 44.43
CA SER A 212 33.09 18.27 44.02
C SER A 212 33.79 19.34 44.81
N TRP A 213 33.06 20.21 45.48
CA TRP A 213 33.63 21.33 46.31
C TRP A 213 33.91 20.92 47.75
N LEU A 214 33.47 19.72 48.18
CA LEU A 214 33.73 19.24 49.52
C LEU A 214 35.21 18.80 49.66
N PRO A 215 36.05 19.47 50.52
CA PRO A 215 37.48 19.20 50.56
C PRO A 215 37.89 17.78 50.99
N ALA A 216 36.98 17.10 51.69
CA ALA A 216 37.18 15.72 52.16
C ALA A 216 37.00 14.67 51.05
N LEU A 217 36.45 15.06 49.91
CA LEU A 217 36.03 14.16 48.84
C LEU A 217 36.81 14.50 47.55
N LYS A 218 38.14 14.28 47.52
CA LYS A 218 38.96 14.46 46.31
C LYS A 218 39.64 13.17 45.90
N PRO A 219 38.92 12.12 45.49
CA PRO A 219 39.56 11.03 44.77
C PRO A 219 40.13 11.55 43.46
N ASP A 220 41.19 10.94 42.98
CA ASP A 220 41.74 11.27 41.67
C ASP A 220 40.69 11.06 40.57
N SER A 221 40.79 11.83 39.49
CA SER A 221 39.84 11.76 38.33
C SER A 221 39.71 10.33 37.75
N THR A 222 40.80 9.58 37.81
CA THR A 222 40.86 8.17 37.39
C THR A 222 40.04 7.26 38.32
N GLU A 223 40.12 7.47 39.64
CA GLU A 223 39.32 6.74 40.63
C GLU A 223 37.82 6.98 40.46
N MET A 224 37.42 8.24 40.24
CA MET A 224 36.02 8.60 40.02
C MET A 224 35.46 7.93 38.75
N SER A 225 36.25 7.89 37.68
CA SER A 225 35.88 7.24 36.44
C SER A 225 35.68 5.73 36.62
N MET A 226 36.62 5.07 37.28
CA MET A 226 36.55 3.62 37.56
C MET A 226 35.38 3.27 38.49
N LEU A 227 35.11 4.05 39.51
CA LEU A 227 33.92 3.87 40.35
C LEU A 227 32.62 3.93 39.54
N SER A 228 32.51 4.92 38.63
CA SER A 228 31.35 5.04 37.76
C SER A 228 31.19 3.85 36.80
N PHE A 229 32.28 3.39 36.20
CA PHE A 229 32.24 2.24 35.28
C PHE A 229 31.87 0.96 36.01
N VAL A 230 32.38 0.68 37.21
CA VAL A 230 32.04 -0.50 38.00
C VAL A 230 30.59 -0.47 38.48
N ALA A 231 30.05 0.71 38.82
CA ALA A 231 28.62 0.85 39.11
C ALA A 231 27.75 0.52 37.89
N THR A 232 28.14 1.03 36.72
CA THR A 232 27.37 0.88 35.50
C THR A 232 27.34 -0.56 34.98
N ILE A 233 28.44 -1.32 35.13
CA ILE A 233 28.49 -2.73 34.70
C ILE A 233 27.50 -3.61 35.46
N GLN A 234 27.05 -3.20 36.65
CA GLN A 234 26.04 -3.94 37.43
C GLN A 234 24.70 -4.01 36.71
N LEU A 235 24.44 -3.15 35.71
CA LEU A 235 23.24 -3.21 34.90
C LEU A 235 23.36 -4.24 33.77
N ALA A 236 24.58 -4.66 33.37
CA ALA A 236 24.81 -5.56 32.24
C ALA A 236 24.15 -6.94 32.37
N PRO A 237 24.23 -7.63 33.56
CA PRO A 237 23.55 -8.92 33.73
C PRO A 237 22.04 -8.84 33.52
N SER A 238 21.42 -7.78 34.02
CA SER A 238 19.99 -7.54 33.87
C SER A 238 19.60 -7.28 32.42
N LEU A 239 20.38 -6.52 31.66
CA LEU A 239 20.16 -6.25 30.24
C LEU A 239 20.29 -7.54 29.40
N LEU A 240 21.34 -8.35 29.67
CA LEU A 240 21.52 -9.62 28.98
C LEU A 240 20.39 -10.60 29.29
N ALA A 241 19.95 -10.67 30.55
CA ALA A 241 18.82 -11.52 30.93
C ALA A 241 17.53 -11.09 30.21
N LEU A 242 17.26 -9.79 30.12
CA LEU A 242 16.08 -9.25 29.43
C LEU A 242 16.06 -9.61 27.93
N LEU A 243 17.22 -9.57 27.26
CA LEU A 243 17.32 -9.83 25.82
C LEU A 243 17.34 -11.33 25.47
N PHE A 244 17.97 -12.17 26.29
CA PHE A 244 18.28 -13.56 25.93
C PHE A 244 17.67 -14.61 26.84
N TRP A 245 17.08 -14.23 27.98
CA TRP A 245 16.53 -15.18 28.97
C TRP A 245 15.09 -14.87 29.37
N PRO A 246 14.07 -15.35 28.61
CA PRO A 246 12.65 -15.02 28.85
C PRO A 246 12.10 -15.43 30.23
N ARG A 247 12.83 -16.23 31.01
CA ARG A 247 12.43 -16.64 32.36
C ARG A 247 12.92 -15.72 33.47
N ALA A 248 13.65 -14.66 33.16
CA ALA A 248 14.08 -13.69 34.17
C ALA A 248 12.84 -13.03 34.82
N THR A 249 12.93 -12.79 36.13
CA THR A 249 11.87 -12.15 36.90
C THR A 249 12.33 -10.79 37.44
N SER A 250 11.40 -9.85 37.63
CA SER A 250 11.67 -8.55 38.22
C SER A 250 12.31 -8.67 39.61
N ALA A 251 11.85 -9.63 40.43
CA ALA A 251 12.43 -9.93 41.74
C ALA A 251 13.90 -10.37 41.65
N GLY A 252 14.24 -11.21 40.64
CA GLY A 252 15.63 -11.64 40.41
C GLY A 252 16.52 -10.47 39.99
N VAL A 253 16.05 -9.63 39.05
CA VAL A 253 16.76 -8.43 38.58
C VAL A 253 17.02 -7.46 39.74
N ILE A 254 15.99 -7.15 40.53
CA ILE A 254 16.12 -6.20 41.66
C ILE A 254 17.06 -6.76 42.73
N SER A 255 16.97 -8.05 43.10
CA SER A 255 17.83 -8.66 44.12
C SER A 255 19.30 -8.72 43.68
N GLY A 256 19.56 -9.10 42.41
CA GLY A 256 20.91 -9.13 41.85
C GLY A 256 21.54 -7.74 41.80
N LEU A 257 20.81 -6.77 41.25
CA LEU A 257 21.27 -5.38 41.12
C LEU A 257 21.50 -4.74 42.51
N ALA A 258 20.58 -4.93 43.47
CA ALA A 258 20.72 -4.38 44.82
C ALA A 258 21.96 -4.95 45.52
N ALA A 259 22.21 -6.24 45.42
CA ALA A 259 23.41 -6.86 46.01
C ALA A 259 24.71 -6.39 45.34
N GLY A 260 24.73 -6.33 44.01
CA GLY A 260 25.89 -5.82 43.26
C GLY A 260 26.23 -4.38 43.60
N ILE A 261 25.23 -3.50 43.65
CA ILE A 261 25.41 -2.08 44.06
C ILE A 261 25.82 -1.98 45.53
N LEU A 262 25.28 -2.79 46.42
CA LEU A 262 25.64 -2.78 47.83
C LEU A 262 27.11 -3.18 48.02
N ILE A 263 27.58 -4.23 47.37
CA ILE A 263 28.99 -4.66 47.41
C ILE A 263 29.88 -3.55 46.85
N TRP A 264 29.54 -3.01 45.67
CA TRP A 264 30.26 -1.88 45.09
C TRP A 264 30.35 -0.68 46.05
N PHE A 265 29.26 -0.33 46.72
CA PHE A 265 29.20 0.79 47.63
C PHE A 265 30.14 0.55 48.86
N ILE A 266 30.04 -0.64 49.47
CA ILE A 266 30.82 -0.96 50.67
C ILE A 266 32.31 -1.11 50.35
N THR A 267 32.64 -1.76 49.20
CA THR A 267 34.03 -2.14 48.92
C THR A 267 34.82 -1.09 48.16
N LEU A 268 34.16 -0.20 47.45
CA LEU A 268 34.82 0.79 46.61
C LEU A 268 34.45 2.25 46.97
N VAL A 269 33.18 2.55 47.24
CA VAL A 269 32.76 3.94 47.53
C VAL A 269 33.08 4.32 48.96
N MET A 270 32.77 3.45 49.90
CA MET A 270 33.08 3.72 51.33
C MET A 270 34.58 3.99 51.58
N PRO A 271 35.53 3.18 51.10
CA PRO A 271 36.94 3.47 51.21
C PRO A 271 37.36 4.78 50.50
N ALA A 272 36.83 5.01 49.28
CA ALA A 272 37.22 6.18 48.49
C ALA A 272 36.79 7.50 49.10
N PHE A 273 35.66 7.55 49.82
CA PHE A 273 35.04 8.79 50.27
C PHE A 273 34.93 8.95 51.79
N PHE A 274 34.74 7.85 52.52
CA PHE A 274 34.33 7.97 53.93
C PHE A 274 35.31 7.30 54.90
N MET A 275 35.88 6.16 54.49
CA MET A 275 36.72 5.33 55.35
C MET A 275 37.95 4.79 54.64
N PRO A 276 39.01 5.61 54.41
CA PRO A 276 40.17 5.16 53.64
C PRO A 276 40.92 3.96 54.26
N GLU A 277 40.71 3.72 55.56
CA GLU A 277 41.36 2.59 56.30
C GLU A 277 40.59 1.26 56.09
N LEU A 278 39.41 1.28 55.39
CA LEU A 278 38.61 0.10 55.17
C LEU A 278 39.16 -0.70 53.96
N ASP A 279 39.88 -1.76 54.27
CA ASP A 279 40.35 -2.69 53.20
C ASP A 279 39.42 -3.89 53.10
N ALA A 280 38.49 -3.80 52.16
CA ALA A 280 37.53 -4.89 51.94
C ALA A 280 38.18 -6.15 51.33
N SER A 281 39.34 -6.05 50.68
CA SER A 281 40.06 -7.19 50.14
C SER A 281 40.63 -8.10 51.26
N ALA A 282 41.00 -7.52 52.36
CA ALA A 282 41.46 -8.25 53.54
C ALA A 282 40.36 -9.15 54.15
N TRP A 283 39.08 -8.71 54.09
CA TRP A 283 37.94 -9.52 54.55
C TRP A 283 37.70 -10.80 53.75
N LEU A 284 38.12 -10.74 52.47
CA LEU A 284 37.94 -11.85 51.51
C LEU A 284 39.23 -12.70 51.39
N GLY A 285 40.29 -12.36 52.16
CA GLY A 285 41.60 -13.05 52.10
C GLY A 285 42.31 -12.88 50.77
N LEU A 286 42.03 -11.80 50.04
CA LEU A 286 42.64 -11.51 48.75
C LEU A 286 43.87 -10.61 48.95
N GLU A 287 45.06 -11.12 48.63
CA GLU A 287 46.26 -10.29 48.54
C GLU A 287 46.23 -9.49 47.19
N VAL A 288 45.89 -8.24 47.31
CA VAL A 288 45.78 -7.34 46.14
C VAL A 288 47.02 -6.46 46.06
N SER A 289 47.77 -6.58 44.98
CA SER A 289 49.07 -5.95 44.79
C SER A 289 49.03 -4.46 44.50
N ASN A 290 47.95 -3.94 44.00
CA ASN A 290 47.79 -2.52 43.69
C ASN A 290 46.29 -2.12 43.62
N GLN A 291 46.02 -0.81 43.58
CA GLN A 291 44.68 -0.24 43.58
C GLN A 291 43.85 -0.67 42.35
N LEU A 292 44.48 -0.82 41.17
CA LEU A 292 43.78 -1.29 39.95
C LEU A 292 43.30 -2.74 40.12
N ALA A 293 44.13 -3.61 40.73
CA ALA A 293 43.76 -4.97 41.05
C ALA A 293 42.61 -5.05 42.08
N HIS A 294 42.58 -4.10 43.04
CA HIS A 294 41.49 -4.01 43.99
C HIS A 294 40.16 -3.68 43.32
N TRP A 295 40.08 -2.68 42.45
CA TRP A 295 38.86 -2.34 41.71
C TRP A 295 38.38 -3.49 40.83
N GLN A 296 39.31 -4.16 40.15
CA GLN A 296 38.99 -5.33 39.33
C GLN A 296 38.38 -6.46 40.17
N ALA A 297 39.02 -6.84 41.24
CA ALA A 297 38.59 -7.93 42.11
C ALA A 297 37.18 -7.64 42.68
N MET A 298 37.01 -6.46 43.25
CA MET A 298 35.73 -6.06 43.87
C MET A 298 34.64 -5.88 42.82
N GLY A 299 34.96 -5.31 41.65
CA GLY A 299 34.03 -5.18 40.55
C GLY A 299 33.54 -6.54 39.98
N LEU A 300 34.47 -7.49 39.84
CA LEU A 300 34.12 -8.87 39.42
C LEU A 300 33.27 -9.59 40.47
N ILE A 301 33.63 -9.49 41.76
CA ILE A 301 32.86 -10.11 42.85
C ILE A 301 31.43 -9.53 42.85
N ALA A 302 31.29 -8.20 42.80
CA ALA A 302 30.01 -7.55 42.78
C ALA A 302 29.15 -8.04 41.59
N THR A 303 29.77 -8.14 40.41
CA THR A 303 29.07 -8.60 39.18
C THR A 303 28.70 -10.08 39.24
N LEU A 304 29.60 -10.94 39.77
CA LEU A 304 29.31 -12.38 39.92
C LEU A 304 28.21 -12.64 40.95
N VAL A 305 28.20 -11.92 42.08
CA VAL A 305 27.11 -12.02 43.06
C VAL A 305 25.79 -11.52 42.50
N ASN A 306 25.82 -10.43 41.72
CA ASN A 306 24.66 -9.94 40.99
C ASN A 306 24.10 -11.03 40.04
N ILE A 307 24.93 -11.64 39.17
CA ILE A 307 24.52 -12.72 38.28
C ILE A 307 23.98 -13.93 39.09
N ALA A 308 24.68 -14.35 40.14
CA ALA A 308 24.27 -15.50 40.93
C ALA A 308 22.89 -15.29 41.58
N LEU A 309 22.66 -14.12 42.18
CA LEU A 309 21.37 -13.80 42.79
C LEU A 309 20.27 -13.60 41.79
N LEU A 310 20.55 -12.93 40.64
CA LEU A 310 19.61 -12.79 39.56
C LEU A 310 19.13 -14.17 39.06
N LEU A 311 20.07 -15.10 38.85
CA LEU A 311 19.73 -16.48 38.41
C LEU A 311 18.97 -17.24 39.49
N ALA A 312 19.49 -17.25 40.74
CA ALA A 312 18.90 -18.02 41.83
C ALA A 312 17.47 -17.56 42.16
N VAL A 313 17.27 -16.22 42.29
CA VAL A 313 15.95 -15.68 42.61
C VAL A 313 14.98 -15.84 41.45
N SER A 314 15.42 -15.63 40.20
CA SER A 314 14.55 -15.85 39.03
C SER A 314 14.12 -17.32 38.87
N LEU A 315 15.00 -18.27 39.20
CA LEU A 315 14.65 -19.69 39.17
C LEU A 315 13.72 -20.13 40.32
N LEU A 316 13.81 -19.48 41.46
CA LEU A 316 13.00 -19.77 42.65
C LEU A 316 11.69 -19.01 42.70
N SER A 317 11.60 -17.85 42.02
CA SER A 317 10.38 -17.02 42.00
C SER A 317 9.45 -17.42 40.83
N LYS A 318 8.14 -17.20 41.02
CA LYS A 318 7.16 -17.36 39.94
C LYS A 318 7.15 -16.06 39.11
N GLN A 319 7.19 -16.23 37.83
CA GLN A 319 7.07 -15.11 36.85
C GLN A 319 5.67 -14.51 36.93
N SER A 320 5.57 -13.21 37.08
CA SER A 320 4.29 -12.49 36.98
C SER A 320 3.78 -12.41 35.52
N ALA A 321 2.52 -12.02 35.35
CA ALA A 321 1.97 -11.78 34.01
C ALA A 321 2.72 -10.66 33.30
N ASP A 322 3.05 -9.59 34.03
CA ASP A 322 3.79 -8.43 33.53
C ASP A 322 5.23 -8.81 33.15
N ASP A 323 5.92 -9.63 34.00
CA ASP A 323 7.27 -10.12 33.68
C ASP A 323 7.29 -10.92 32.37
N LYS A 324 6.28 -11.76 32.18
CA LYS A 324 6.14 -12.55 30.94
C LYS A 324 5.91 -11.66 29.74
N GLU A 325 5.04 -10.68 29.89
CA GLU A 325 4.72 -9.72 28.82
C GLU A 325 5.96 -8.90 28.41
N ILE A 326 6.71 -8.37 29.38
CA ILE A 326 7.93 -7.60 29.11
C ILE A 326 9.00 -8.50 28.49
N ALA A 327 9.22 -9.71 29.02
CA ALA A 327 10.19 -10.65 28.49
C ALA A 327 9.90 -11.05 27.05
N GLU A 328 8.64 -11.32 26.73
CA GLU A 328 8.21 -11.61 25.37
C GLU A 328 8.37 -10.39 24.43
N ALA A 329 8.11 -9.18 24.91
CA ALA A 329 8.26 -7.95 24.14
C ALA A 329 9.72 -7.60 23.80
N CYS A 330 10.66 -7.96 24.70
CA CYS A 330 12.09 -7.63 24.58
C CYS A 330 12.92 -8.78 23.98
N SER A 331 12.37 -10.01 23.89
CA SER A 331 13.11 -11.17 23.36
C SER A 331 13.38 -11.04 21.87
N VAL A 332 14.62 -11.32 21.47
CA VAL A 332 15.06 -11.27 20.06
C VAL A 332 14.35 -12.28 19.17
N ASP A 333 13.88 -13.39 19.75
CA ASP A 333 13.29 -14.52 19.00
C ASP A 333 11.77 -14.46 18.82
N ASN A 334 11.07 -13.54 19.46
CA ASN A 334 9.61 -13.44 19.39
C ASN A 334 9.15 -12.36 18.39
N LEU A 335 8.81 -12.80 17.19
CA LEU A 335 7.88 -12.09 16.31
C LEU A 335 6.47 -12.21 16.94
N ARG A 336 6.10 -11.30 17.83
CA ARG A 336 4.70 -11.22 18.28
C ARG A 336 3.82 -10.98 17.07
N SER A 337 2.87 -11.89 16.85
CA SER A 337 1.69 -11.55 16.07
C SER A 337 0.85 -10.57 16.92
N PRO A 338 0.72 -9.30 16.50
CA PRO A 338 -0.10 -8.37 17.25
C PRO A 338 -1.54 -8.84 17.23
N VAL A 339 -2.11 -8.98 18.42
CA VAL A 339 -3.52 -9.31 18.59
C VAL A 339 -4.35 -8.15 18.05
N ARG A 340 -5.32 -8.46 17.21
CA ARG A 340 -6.20 -7.49 16.59
C ARG A 340 -7.27 -6.99 17.58
N TRP A 341 -6.99 -5.85 18.24
CA TRP A 341 -7.93 -5.20 19.16
C TRP A 341 -8.83 -4.19 18.42
N GLY A 342 -10.10 -4.14 18.79
CA GLY A 342 -10.95 -3.01 18.43
C GLY A 342 -10.56 -1.76 19.22
N LEU A 343 -10.79 -0.57 18.66
CA LEU A 343 -10.63 0.70 19.36
C LEU A 343 -12.00 1.31 19.70
N SER A 344 -12.05 2.12 20.74
CA SER A 344 -13.23 2.91 21.11
C SER A 344 -13.40 4.14 20.22
N ALA A 345 -12.30 4.69 19.70
CA ALA A 345 -12.26 5.83 18.78
C ALA A 345 -12.34 5.35 17.33
N ASP A 346 -13.22 5.96 16.55
CA ASP A 346 -13.56 5.61 15.16
C ASP A 346 -13.05 6.64 14.12
N SER A 347 -12.38 7.69 14.57
CA SER A 347 -11.86 8.75 13.73
C SER A 347 -10.65 9.44 14.35
N THR A 348 -9.84 10.12 13.53
CA THR A 348 -8.72 10.94 13.99
C THR A 348 -9.15 12.07 14.91
N GLU A 349 -10.34 12.65 14.70
CA GLU A 349 -10.91 13.70 15.57
C GLU A 349 -11.27 13.14 16.94
N ALA A 350 -11.76 11.90 17.02
CA ALA A 350 -12.01 11.21 18.27
C ALA A 350 -10.71 11.00 19.09
N PHE A 351 -9.58 10.74 18.43
CA PHE A 351 -8.27 10.68 19.07
C PHE A 351 -7.85 12.03 19.69
N ILE A 352 -8.00 13.13 18.92
CA ILE A 352 -7.68 14.47 19.41
C ILE A 352 -8.57 14.84 20.61
N SER A 353 -9.87 14.57 20.52
CA SER A 353 -10.82 14.89 21.61
C SER A 353 -10.57 14.05 22.86
N ALA A 354 -10.22 12.77 22.71
CA ALA A 354 -9.92 11.86 23.82
C ALA A 354 -8.62 12.24 24.56
N LEU A 355 -7.60 12.70 23.85
CA LEU A 355 -6.31 13.09 24.43
C LEU A 355 -6.26 14.54 24.94
N SER A 356 -7.17 15.39 24.49
CA SER A 356 -7.21 16.83 24.83
C SER A 356 -7.34 17.13 26.34
N PRO A 357 -8.05 16.34 27.15
CA PRO A 357 -8.14 16.60 28.59
C PRO A 357 -6.79 16.50 29.31
N SER A 358 -5.95 15.54 28.91
CA SER A 358 -4.69 15.24 29.59
C SER A 358 -3.48 15.94 28.97
N LEU A 359 -3.44 16.13 27.67
CA LEU A 359 -2.30 16.74 26.95
C LEU A 359 -2.53 18.21 26.60
N GLY A 360 -3.76 18.72 26.76
CA GLY A 360 -4.17 20.01 26.22
C GLY A 360 -4.50 19.93 24.70
N PRO A 361 -5.46 20.76 24.20
CA PRO A 361 -5.97 20.60 22.82
C PRO A 361 -4.91 20.85 21.73
N VAL A 362 -4.03 21.84 21.95
CA VAL A 362 -2.98 22.18 20.99
C VAL A 362 -1.91 21.06 20.90
N THR A 363 -1.55 20.47 22.03
CA THR A 363 -0.55 19.38 22.08
C THR A 363 -1.14 18.11 21.52
N ALA A 364 -2.37 17.74 21.87
CA ALA A 364 -3.05 16.56 21.35
C ALA A 364 -3.18 16.62 19.81
N GLU A 365 -3.61 17.74 19.25
CA GLU A 365 -3.68 17.94 17.81
C GLU A 365 -2.31 17.83 17.14
N ARG A 366 -1.27 18.42 17.73
CA ARG A 366 0.09 18.35 17.19
C ARG A 366 0.62 16.92 17.16
N GLU A 367 0.51 16.16 18.26
CA GLU A 367 1.03 14.79 18.35
C GLU A 367 0.27 13.84 17.41
N VAL A 368 -1.07 13.96 17.31
CA VAL A 368 -1.86 13.18 16.37
C VAL A 368 -1.48 13.51 14.93
N ARG A 369 -1.31 14.80 14.60
CA ARG A 369 -0.91 15.24 13.26
C ARG A 369 0.50 14.74 12.89
N MET A 370 1.44 14.79 13.82
CA MET A 370 2.80 14.24 13.62
C MET A 370 2.73 12.72 13.38
N ALA A 371 1.99 11.98 14.19
CA ALA A 371 1.84 10.54 14.02
C ALA A 371 1.19 10.15 12.68
N LEU A 372 0.22 10.93 12.20
CA LEU A 372 -0.38 10.76 10.88
C LEU A 372 0.64 11.02 9.74
N GLN A 373 1.47 12.04 9.87
CA GLN A 373 2.54 12.32 8.90
C GLN A 373 3.60 11.22 8.87
N ASP A 374 4.04 10.74 10.04
CA ASP A 374 5.01 9.65 10.16
C ASP A 374 4.51 8.35 9.49
N LEU A 375 3.20 8.10 9.54
CA LEU A 375 2.55 6.93 8.93
C LEU A 375 2.07 7.17 7.50
N ALA A 376 2.23 8.38 6.95
CA ALA A 376 1.68 8.80 5.66
C ALA A 376 0.17 8.53 5.53
N LEU A 377 -0.59 8.73 6.63
CA LEU A 377 -2.04 8.57 6.68
C LEU A 377 -2.76 9.89 6.40
N ARG A 378 -4.03 9.78 6.00
CA ARG A 378 -4.90 10.94 5.75
C ARG A 378 -5.33 11.59 7.07
N SER A 379 -5.61 12.88 7.03
CA SER A 379 -6.10 13.62 8.20
C SER A 379 -7.53 13.24 8.61
N ASP A 380 -8.33 12.71 7.68
CA ASP A 380 -9.71 12.27 7.86
C ASP A 380 -9.82 10.71 7.96
N GLU A 381 -8.79 10.06 8.46
CA GLU A 381 -8.69 8.60 8.50
C GLU A 381 -9.73 7.98 9.44
N ARG A 382 -10.41 6.94 8.97
CA ARG A 382 -11.45 6.20 9.72
C ARG A 382 -11.24 4.69 9.71
N ARG A 383 -10.33 4.16 8.89
CA ARG A 383 -10.11 2.72 8.79
C ARG A 383 -9.59 2.15 10.12
N PRO A 384 -10.22 1.10 10.68
CA PRO A 384 -9.83 0.51 11.96
C PRO A 384 -8.35 0.12 12.03
N TYR A 385 -7.82 -0.48 10.97
CA TYR A 385 -6.41 -0.82 10.85
C TYR A 385 -5.48 0.41 10.96
N ALA A 386 -5.80 1.48 10.23
CA ALA A 386 -5.01 2.70 10.26
C ALA A 386 -5.05 3.39 11.63
N LEU A 387 -6.21 3.36 12.29
CA LEU A 387 -6.37 3.91 13.64
C LEU A 387 -5.61 3.08 14.69
N ARG A 388 -5.53 1.74 14.56
CA ARG A 388 -4.67 0.91 15.43
C ARG A 388 -3.20 1.30 15.26
N ARG A 389 -2.70 1.47 14.03
CA ARG A 389 -1.35 1.96 13.77
C ARG A 389 -1.11 3.36 14.33
N LEU A 390 -2.10 4.24 14.20
CA LEU A 390 -2.03 5.59 14.79
C LEU A 390 -1.86 5.53 16.30
N ARG A 391 -2.61 4.66 16.99
CA ARG A 391 -2.46 4.47 18.43
C ARG A 391 -1.07 3.94 18.84
N GLU A 392 -0.53 2.98 18.08
CA GLU A 392 0.83 2.48 18.31
C GLU A 392 1.89 3.55 18.08
N GLN A 393 1.77 4.34 17.01
CA GLN A 393 2.68 5.43 16.73
C GLN A 393 2.60 6.53 17.81
N LEU A 394 1.40 6.86 18.27
CA LEU A 394 1.20 7.77 19.39
C LEU A 394 1.83 7.25 20.66
N ASN A 395 1.70 5.94 20.94
CA ASN A 395 2.39 5.32 22.08
C ASN A 395 3.91 5.47 21.97
N ALA A 396 4.47 5.23 20.79
CA ALA A 396 5.91 5.41 20.54
C ALA A 396 6.35 6.87 20.70
N ASN A 397 5.58 7.83 20.17
CA ASN A 397 5.89 9.25 20.27
C ASN A 397 5.77 9.76 21.71
N LEU A 398 4.69 9.42 22.41
CA LEU A 398 4.45 9.82 23.81
C LEU A 398 5.41 9.12 24.77
N SER A 399 5.84 7.88 24.49
CA SER A 399 6.83 7.15 25.31
C SER A 399 8.16 7.90 25.41
N GLY A 400 8.55 8.61 24.36
CA GLY A 400 9.76 9.45 24.38
C GLY A 400 9.64 10.67 25.29
N LEU A 401 8.43 11.13 25.56
CA LEU A 401 8.15 12.33 26.38
C LEU A 401 7.80 11.95 27.83
N LEU A 402 6.93 10.96 28.01
CA LEU A 402 6.31 10.60 29.28
C LEU A 402 6.90 9.30 29.88
N GLY A 403 7.71 8.59 29.10
CA GLY A 403 8.11 7.22 29.39
C GLY A 403 7.07 6.18 28.95
N PRO A 404 7.50 4.93 28.70
CA PRO A 404 6.64 3.90 28.10
C PRO A 404 5.45 3.53 28.97
N SER A 405 5.64 3.38 30.28
CA SER A 405 4.56 2.99 31.22
C SER A 405 3.45 4.04 31.28
N MET A 406 3.83 5.32 31.38
CA MET A 406 2.88 6.42 31.48
C MET A 406 2.17 6.70 30.14
N ALA A 407 2.87 6.57 29.03
CA ALA A 407 2.28 6.71 27.71
C ALA A 407 1.24 5.62 27.46
N GLN A 408 1.54 4.38 27.84
CA GLN A 408 0.61 3.27 27.72
C GLN A 408 -0.60 3.47 28.65
N GLU A 409 -0.41 3.83 29.92
CA GLU A 409 -1.49 4.10 30.88
C GLU A 409 -2.42 5.22 30.38
N LEU A 410 -1.87 6.32 29.85
CA LEU A 410 -2.62 7.42 29.27
C LEU A 410 -3.47 6.96 28.05
N LEU A 411 -2.89 6.14 27.19
CA LEU A 411 -3.60 5.63 26.02
C LEU A 411 -4.64 4.57 26.39
N ASP A 412 -4.39 3.75 27.41
CA ASP A 412 -5.33 2.75 27.89
C ASP A 412 -6.53 3.40 28.61
N GLU A 413 -6.33 4.52 29.29
CA GLU A 413 -7.37 5.30 29.95
C GLU A 413 -8.25 6.07 28.95
N HIS A 414 -7.64 6.75 27.96
CA HIS A 414 -8.38 7.64 27.04
C HIS A 414 -8.75 7.02 25.70
N LEU A 415 -8.02 6.00 25.26
CA LEU A 415 -8.22 5.25 24.01
C LEU A 415 -8.22 3.75 24.28
N PRO A 416 -9.13 3.24 25.17
CA PRO A 416 -9.13 1.85 25.59
C PRO A 416 -9.38 0.92 24.42
N HIS A 417 -8.83 -0.29 24.52
CA HIS A 417 -9.14 -1.39 23.63
C HIS A 417 -10.56 -1.87 23.83
N LYS A 418 -11.31 -2.05 22.74
CA LYS A 418 -12.66 -2.61 22.78
C LYS A 418 -12.57 -4.13 22.65
N ILE A 419 -13.15 -4.86 23.59
CA ILE A 419 -13.25 -6.32 23.49
C ILE A 419 -14.25 -6.64 22.38
N LEU A 420 -13.79 -7.25 21.30
CA LEU A 420 -14.63 -7.73 20.22
C LEU A 420 -15.34 -9.01 20.67
N ALA A 421 -16.60 -9.18 20.27
CA ALA A 421 -17.44 -10.33 20.66
C ALA A 421 -16.92 -11.69 20.14
N HIS A 422 -16.01 -11.69 19.18
CA HIS A 422 -15.31 -12.87 18.65
C HIS A 422 -13.84 -12.78 19.02
N SER A 423 -13.18 -13.92 19.25
CA SER A 423 -11.76 -13.99 19.58
C SER A 423 -10.94 -13.16 18.61
N PRO A 424 -10.09 -12.27 19.11
CA PRO A 424 -9.25 -11.45 18.24
C PRO A 424 -8.32 -12.38 17.44
N GLY A 425 -8.43 -12.35 16.13
CA GLY A 425 -7.49 -13.00 15.22
C GLY A 425 -6.18 -12.22 15.16
N ASP A 426 -5.15 -12.84 14.60
CA ASP A 426 -3.88 -12.16 14.34
C ASP A 426 -4.06 -11.05 13.29
N ASP A 427 -3.39 -9.91 13.47
CA ASP A 427 -3.37 -8.84 12.48
C ASP A 427 -2.37 -9.17 11.37
N ILE A 428 -2.83 -10.00 10.41
CA ILE A 428 -2.02 -10.56 9.32
C ILE A 428 -1.35 -9.43 8.52
N HIS A 429 -2.03 -8.32 8.33
CA HIS A 429 -1.50 -7.21 7.54
C HIS A 429 -0.35 -6.47 8.25
N TYR A 430 -0.40 -6.36 9.56
CA TYR A 430 0.72 -5.84 10.36
C TYR A 430 1.92 -6.78 10.31
N ILE A 431 1.69 -8.09 10.40
CA ILE A 431 2.74 -9.10 10.28
C ILE A 431 3.39 -9.01 8.89
N GLU A 432 2.61 -8.82 7.84
CA GLU A 432 3.12 -8.65 6.48
C GLU A 432 4.05 -7.45 6.33
N LEU A 433 3.65 -6.29 6.83
CA LEU A 433 4.49 -5.09 6.81
C LEU A 433 5.81 -5.29 7.58
N ARG A 434 5.75 -5.93 8.74
CA ARG A 434 6.95 -6.23 9.54
C ARG A 434 7.87 -7.21 8.82
N LEU A 435 7.34 -8.24 8.18
CA LEU A 435 8.13 -9.19 7.39
C LEU A 435 8.77 -8.52 6.16
N GLU A 436 8.09 -7.57 5.52
CA GLU A 436 8.68 -6.77 4.45
C GLU A 436 9.83 -5.88 4.95
N GLU A 437 9.71 -5.29 6.14
CA GLU A 437 10.72 -4.47 6.78
C GLU A 437 11.98 -5.28 7.17
N TYR A 438 11.80 -6.55 7.55
CA TYR A 438 12.89 -7.46 7.93
C TYR A 438 13.36 -8.37 6.79
N ARG A 439 12.84 -8.22 5.58
CA ARG A 439 13.08 -9.08 4.42
C ARG A 439 14.56 -9.40 4.17
N ASP A 440 15.42 -8.38 4.21
CA ASP A 440 16.85 -8.52 3.90
C ASP A 440 17.65 -9.25 5.01
N LYS A 441 17.00 -9.52 6.15
CA LYS A 441 17.58 -10.21 7.31
C LYS A 441 17.08 -11.64 7.47
N LEU A 442 16.02 -12.03 6.74
CA LEU A 442 15.47 -13.37 6.81
C LEU A 442 16.38 -14.37 6.08
N SER A 443 16.82 -15.41 6.78
CA SER A 443 17.65 -16.48 6.22
C SER A 443 17.14 -17.85 6.69
N GLY A 444 17.52 -18.92 5.97
CA GLY A 444 17.11 -20.29 6.29
C GLY A 444 15.60 -20.52 6.13
N LEU A 445 14.97 -21.25 7.06
CA LEU A 445 13.54 -21.60 7.03
C LEU A 445 12.62 -20.38 6.96
N ALA A 446 12.97 -19.29 7.66
CA ALA A 446 12.19 -18.05 7.62
C ALA A 446 12.19 -17.42 6.22
N GLY A 447 13.30 -17.49 5.50
CA GLY A 447 13.40 -17.04 4.10
C GLY A 447 12.56 -17.91 3.15
N GLU A 448 12.54 -19.23 3.35
CA GLU A 448 11.71 -20.14 2.55
C GLU A 448 10.21 -19.91 2.79
N LEU A 449 9.81 -19.71 4.05
CA LEU A 449 8.43 -19.36 4.41
C LEU A 449 7.99 -18.02 3.80
N ASP A 450 8.87 -17.00 3.79
CA ASP A 450 8.57 -15.73 3.15
C ASP A 450 8.42 -15.86 1.62
N LEU A 451 9.24 -16.71 0.99
CA LEU A 451 9.12 -17.00 -0.43
C LEU A 451 7.79 -17.71 -0.76
N LEU A 452 7.40 -18.72 0.04
CA LEU A 452 6.13 -19.43 -0.10
C LEU A 452 4.94 -18.49 0.09
N ARG A 453 5.00 -17.63 1.12
CA ARG A 453 3.99 -16.61 1.38
C ARG A 453 3.81 -15.66 0.19
N ARG A 454 4.92 -15.15 -0.36
CA ARG A 454 4.89 -14.27 -1.55
C ARG A 454 4.29 -14.97 -2.76
N PHE A 455 4.63 -16.23 -2.97
CA PHE A 455 4.03 -17.04 -4.04
C PHE A 455 2.51 -17.16 -3.88
N HIS A 456 2.01 -17.45 -2.67
CA HIS A 456 0.56 -17.49 -2.41
C HIS A 456 -0.10 -16.13 -2.59
N ARG A 457 0.52 -15.06 -2.12
CA ARG A 457 0.01 -13.68 -2.31
C ARG A 457 -0.06 -13.31 -3.79
N GLN A 458 1.00 -13.59 -4.54
CA GLN A 458 1.03 -13.37 -6.00
C GLN A 458 -0.07 -14.17 -6.70
N THR A 459 -0.22 -15.43 -6.33
CA THR A 459 -1.27 -16.29 -6.89
C THR A 459 -2.67 -15.72 -6.64
N LEU A 460 -2.96 -15.29 -5.42
CA LEU A 460 -4.24 -14.66 -5.08
C LEU A 460 -4.44 -13.31 -5.81
N HIS A 461 -3.36 -12.54 -5.97
CA HIS A 461 -3.39 -11.26 -6.67
C HIS A 461 -3.73 -11.42 -8.15
N ASP A 462 -3.16 -12.44 -8.82
CA ASP A 462 -3.27 -12.67 -10.25
C ASP A 462 -4.49 -13.54 -10.64
N LEU A 463 -5.26 -14.03 -9.66
CA LEU A 463 -6.50 -14.75 -9.94
C LEU A 463 -7.50 -13.87 -10.70
N PRO A 464 -8.13 -14.36 -11.79
CA PRO A 464 -9.12 -13.60 -12.54
C PRO A 464 -10.49 -13.50 -11.82
N LEU A 465 -10.56 -13.96 -10.59
CA LEU A 465 -11.73 -13.87 -9.72
C LEU A 465 -11.49 -12.80 -8.65
N GLY A 466 -12.46 -11.94 -8.40
CA GLY A 466 -12.42 -11.01 -7.29
C GLY A 466 -12.44 -11.76 -5.96
N VAL A 467 -11.38 -11.62 -5.17
CA VAL A 467 -11.27 -12.25 -3.84
C VAL A 467 -11.14 -11.18 -2.78
N CYS A 468 -12.02 -11.26 -1.78
CA CYS A 468 -12.00 -10.43 -0.59
C CYS A 468 -12.05 -11.32 0.65
N THR A 469 -11.15 -11.10 1.60
CA THR A 469 -11.19 -11.77 2.90
C THR A 469 -11.70 -10.81 3.96
N LEU A 470 -12.70 -11.23 4.71
CA LEU A 470 -13.27 -10.48 5.83
C LEU A 470 -12.90 -11.13 7.15
N ALA A 471 -12.61 -10.31 8.14
CA ALA A 471 -12.50 -10.76 9.51
C ALA A 471 -13.89 -10.90 10.16
N GLY A 472 -13.96 -11.46 11.37
CA GLY A 472 -15.23 -11.67 12.09
C GLY A 472 -16.02 -10.40 12.42
N ASP A 473 -15.37 -9.23 12.40
CA ASP A 473 -15.98 -7.89 12.56
C ASP A 473 -16.25 -7.16 11.25
N LEU A 474 -16.18 -7.89 10.11
CA LEU A 474 -16.39 -7.39 8.75
C LEU A 474 -15.34 -6.36 8.26
N GLU A 475 -14.18 -6.29 8.89
CA GLU A 475 -13.04 -5.54 8.36
C GLU A 475 -12.40 -6.31 7.19
N ILE A 476 -12.09 -5.60 6.11
CA ILE A 476 -11.50 -6.15 4.89
C ILE A 476 -10.01 -6.42 5.14
N MET A 477 -9.63 -7.70 5.13
CA MET A 477 -8.25 -8.15 5.36
C MET A 477 -7.44 -8.26 4.06
N SER A 478 -8.09 -8.63 2.95
CA SER A 478 -7.45 -8.72 1.64
C SER A 478 -8.41 -8.30 0.54
N TRP A 479 -7.85 -7.75 -0.54
CA TRP A 479 -8.56 -7.25 -1.71
C TRP A 479 -7.66 -7.42 -2.92
N ASN A 480 -7.96 -8.37 -3.80
CA ASN A 480 -7.10 -8.67 -4.92
C ASN A 480 -7.35 -7.76 -6.15
N HIS A 481 -6.49 -7.87 -7.14
CA HIS A 481 -6.55 -7.05 -8.35
C HIS A 481 -7.85 -7.21 -9.13
N ALA A 482 -8.36 -8.43 -9.26
CA ALA A 482 -9.64 -8.67 -9.95
C ALA A 482 -10.83 -8.02 -9.22
N MET A 483 -10.85 -8.05 -7.88
CA MET A 483 -11.86 -7.35 -7.08
C MET A 483 -11.81 -5.83 -7.32
N MET A 484 -10.61 -5.26 -7.40
CA MET A 484 -10.43 -3.85 -7.75
C MET A 484 -10.95 -3.52 -9.16
N GLN A 485 -10.71 -4.40 -10.14
CA GLN A 485 -11.20 -4.20 -11.51
C GLN A 485 -12.73 -4.29 -11.61
N ILE A 486 -13.35 -5.22 -10.88
CA ILE A 486 -14.81 -5.40 -10.89
C ILE A 486 -15.49 -4.24 -10.19
N THR A 487 -14.98 -3.82 -9.03
CA THR A 487 -15.64 -2.81 -8.19
C THR A 487 -15.22 -1.36 -8.49
N GLY A 488 -14.06 -1.16 -9.12
CA GLY A 488 -13.46 0.16 -9.30
C GLY A 488 -12.81 0.72 -8.02
N CYS A 489 -12.78 -0.05 -6.91
CA CYS A 489 -12.25 0.38 -5.62
C CYS A 489 -10.80 -0.07 -5.45
N PRO A 490 -9.83 0.83 -5.26
CA PRO A 490 -8.42 0.48 -5.10
C PRO A 490 -8.16 -0.22 -3.75
N ASP A 491 -7.29 -1.22 -3.76
CA ASP A 491 -6.89 -2.02 -2.61
C ASP A 491 -6.37 -1.17 -1.44
N SER A 492 -5.58 -0.14 -1.74
CA SER A 492 -5.00 0.77 -0.74
C SER A 492 -6.02 1.51 0.12
N LEU A 493 -7.25 1.68 -0.38
CA LEU A 493 -8.35 2.31 0.37
C LEU A 493 -9.25 1.26 1.05
N MET A 494 -9.31 0.06 0.49
CA MET A 494 -10.23 -0.99 0.95
C MET A 494 -9.64 -1.82 2.07
N ILE A 495 -8.35 -2.15 2.00
CA ILE A 495 -7.70 -2.95 3.05
C ILE A 495 -7.73 -2.19 4.38
N GLY A 496 -8.24 -2.84 5.42
CA GLY A 496 -8.41 -2.27 6.75
C GLY A 496 -9.63 -1.37 6.92
N ALA A 497 -10.48 -1.20 5.90
CA ALA A 497 -11.78 -0.56 5.98
C ALA A 497 -12.87 -1.57 6.38
N ARG A 498 -14.00 -1.08 6.86
CA ARG A 498 -15.17 -1.91 7.08
C ARG A 498 -15.95 -2.09 5.78
N LEU A 499 -16.64 -3.21 5.68
CA LEU A 499 -17.48 -3.51 4.52
C LEU A 499 -18.58 -2.45 4.29
N GLU A 500 -19.07 -1.84 5.38
CA GLU A 500 -20.06 -0.76 5.36
C GLU A 500 -19.56 0.53 4.69
N ASP A 501 -18.24 0.75 4.72
CA ASP A 501 -17.60 1.95 4.18
C ASP A 501 -17.37 1.88 2.66
N LEU A 502 -17.71 0.76 2.02
CA LEU A 502 -17.62 0.61 0.58
C LEU A 502 -18.58 1.57 -0.15
N PRO A 503 -18.16 2.16 -1.27
CA PRO A 503 -19.03 3.02 -2.06
C PRO A 503 -20.22 2.22 -2.63
N ALA A 504 -21.38 2.88 -2.74
CA ALA A 504 -22.53 2.29 -3.42
C ALA A 504 -22.21 1.98 -4.88
N PRO A 505 -22.74 0.86 -5.44
CA PRO A 505 -23.72 -0.06 -4.87
C PRO A 505 -23.11 -1.22 -4.06
N TRP A 506 -21.78 -1.30 -3.93
CA TRP A 506 -21.07 -2.48 -3.43
C TRP A 506 -21.34 -2.77 -1.95
N SER A 507 -21.43 -1.73 -1.10
CA SER A 507 -21.78 -1.91 0.32
C SER A 507 -23.11 -2.65 0.50
N GLN A 508 -24.13 -2.31 -0.30
CA GLN A 508 -25.44 -2.98 -0.25
C GLN A 508 -25.37 -4.41 -0.78
N VAL A 509 -24.72 -4.62 -1.95
CA VAL A 509 -24.58 -5.95 -2.56
C VAL A 509 -23.91 -6.94 -1.61
N PHE A 510 -22.82 -6.54 -0.96
CA PHE A 510 -22.15 -7.42 0.00
C PHE A 510 -22.92 -7.60 1.29
N ALA A 511 -23.56 -6.56 1.81
CA ALA A 511 -24.39 -6.65 3.01
C ALA A 511 -25.58 -7.61 2.79
N ASP A 512 -26.30 -7.47 1.68
CA ASP A 512 -27.42 -8.34 1.31
C ASP A 512 -26.96 -9.80 1.12
N PHE A 513 -25.79 -9.99 0.51
CA PHE A 513 -25.24 -11.33 0.31
C PHE A 513 -24.79 -11.98 1.64
N LEU A 514 -24.25 -11.22 2.59
CA LEU A 514 -23.84 -11.74 3.89
C LEU A 514 -25.05 -12.14 4.79
N ILE A 515 -26.16 -11.43 4.66
CA ILE A 515 -27.40 -11.74 5.39
C ILE A 515 -28.08 -12.99 4.79
N ASN A 516 -27.86 -13.27 3.50
CA ASN A 516 -28.43 -14.42 2.83
C ASN A 516 -27.88 -15.73 3.43
N PRO A 517 -28.71 -16.71 3.82
CA PRO A 517 -28.24 -17.99 4.35
C PRO A 517 -27.48 -18.84 3.31
N ASN A 518 -27.67 -18.57 2.03
CA ASN A 518 -27.01 -19.31 0.96
C ASN A 518 -25.54 -18.87 0.81
N ALA A 519 -24.64 -19.83 0.70
CA ALA A 519 -23.21 -19.59 0.44
C ALA A 519 -22.90 -19.12 -0.98
N GLN A 520 -23.89 -19.15 -1.86
CA GLN A 520 -23.76 -18.80 -3.28
C GLN A 520 -24.95 -18.00 -3.77
N GLN A 521 -24.72 -16.99 -4.56
CA GLN A 521 -25.73 -16.22 -5.28
C GLN A 521 -25.26 -16.07 -6.74
N LEU A 522 -25.94 -16.73 -7.65
CA LEU A 522 -25.55 -16.79 -9.06
C LEU A 522 -26.38 -15.80 -9.89
N ARG A 523 -25.74 -15.24 -10.93
CA ARG A 523 -26.36 -14.37 -11.93
C ARG A 523 -27.09 -13.17 -11.32
N THR A 524 -26.48 -12.52 -10.37
CA THR A 524 -27.01 -11.28 -9.81
C THR A 524 -26.84 -10.16 -10.82
N ARG A 525 -27.95 -9.55 -11.23
CA ARG A 525 -27.96 -8.40 -12.14
C ARG A 525 -27.71 -7.13 -11.34
N LEU A 526 -26.70 -6.36 -11.71
CA LEU A 526 -26.33 -5.10 -11.09
C LEU A 526 -26.11 -4.04 -12.17
N GLU A 527 -26.60 -2.84 -11.95
CA GLU A 527 -26.34 -1.70 -12.82
C GLU A 527 -25.27 -0.81 -12.18
N VAL A 528 -24.11 -0.71 -12.84
CA VAL A 528 -22.96 0.07 -12.39
C VAL A 528 -22.57 1.01 -13.52
N ASP A 529 -22.53 2.31 -13.27
CA ASP A 529 -22.15 3.36 -14.24
C ASP A 529 -22.96 3.29 -15.56
N GLY A 530 -24.26 2.94 -15.47
CA GLY A 530 -25.14 2.81 -16.63
C GLY A 530 -24.90 1.53 -17.48
N GLN A 531 -24.07 0.59 -16.99
CA GLN A 531 -23.85 -0.72 -17.60
C GLN A 531 -24.43 -1.83 -16.74
N VAL A 532 -25.08 -2.78 -17.38
CA VAL A 532 -25.59 -3.98 -16.70
C VAL A 532 -24.48 -5.01 -16.60
N ARG A 533 -24.14 -5.39 -15.37
CA ARG A 533 -23.20 -6.47 -15.06
C ARG A 533 -23.93 -7.65 -14.45
N TRP A 534 -23.43 -8.84 -14.73
CA TRP A 534 -23.92 -10.10 -14.16
C TRP A 534 -22.81 -10.69 -13.29
N LEU A 535 -23.10 -10.89 -12.01
CA LEU A 535 -22.11 -11.30 -11.03
C LEU A 535 -22.51 -12.63 -10.37
N ASN A 536 -21.53 -13.51 -10.17
CA ASN A 536 -21.65 -14.65 -9.27
C ASN A 536 -20.92 -14.31 -7.97
N LEU A 537 -21.58 -14.52 -6.85
CA LEU A 537 -21.03 -14.31 -5.51
C LEU A 537 -20.97 -15.65 -4.79
N HIS A 538 -19.82 -15.93 -4.16
CA HIS A 538 -19.58 -17.11 -3.35
C HIS A 538 -19.01 -16.70 -2.01
N ARG A 539 -19.41 -17.42 -0.95
CA ARG A 539 -18.92 -17.20 0.41
C ARG A 539 -18.41 -18.51 1.00
N ALA A 540 -17.26 -18.46 1.64
CA ALA A 540 -16.70 -19.56 2.40
C ALA A 540 -16.23 -19.05 3.77
N VAL A 541 -16.48 -19.83 4.82
CA VAL A 541 -15.96 -19.55 6.17
C VAL A 541 -14.61 -20.23 6.30
N ILE A 542 -13.58 -19.50 6.73
CA ILE A 542 -12.27 -20.06 7.01
C ILE A 542 -12.32 -20.70 8.39
N GLY A 543 -11.84 -21.94 8.51
CA GLY A 543 -12.05 -22.87 9.62
C GLY A 543 -11.48 -22.52 10.99
N ASP A 544 -11.33 -21.23 11.37
CA ASP A 544 -10.87 -20.82 12.69
C ASP A 544 -11.98 -20.16 13.52
N ALA A 545 -11.81 -20.22 14.84
CA ALA A 545 -12.74 -19.70 15.86
C ALA A 545 -13.04 -18.20 15.72
N ALA A 546 -12.36 -17.48 14.85
CA ALA A 546 -12.47 -16.05 14.66
C ALA A 546 -13.59 -15.61 13.70
N GLY A 547 -14.31 -16.53 13.03
CA GLY A 547 -15.41 -16.20 12.13
C GLY A 547 -15.01 -15.49 10.83
N SER A 548 -13.77 -15.63 10.40
CA SER A 548 -13.26 -15.05 9.15
C SER A 548 -13.93 -15.68 7.92
N GLN A 549 -14.24 -14.87 6.90
CA GLN A 549 -14.94 -15.28 5.69
C GLN A 549 -14.17 -14.85 4.44
N VAL A 550 -14.25 -15.67 3.38
CA VAL A 550 -13.80 -15.30 2.05
C VAL A 550 -15.01 -15.07 1.16
N LEU A 551 -15.03 -13.92 0.51
CA LEU A 551 -15.97 -13.59 -0.54
C LEU A 551 -15.26 -13.70 -1.89
N VAL A 552 -15.87 -14.44 -2.81
CA VAL A 552 -15.39 -14.54 -4.19
C VAL A 552 -16.45 -13.96 -5.12
N MET A 553 -16.04 -13.10 -6.02
CA MET A 553 -16.89 -12.45 -7.03
C MET A 553 -16.36 -12.75 -8.42
N GLU A 554 -17.25 -13.18 -9.30
CA GLU A 554 -16.95 -13.46 -10.71
C GLU A 554 -17.84 -12.58 -11.59
N ASP A 555 -17.26 -11.84 -12.54
CA ASP A 555 -18.01 -11.14 -13.57
C ASP A 555 -18.28 -12.07 -14.75
N VAL A 556 -19.55 -12.53 -14.85
CA VAL A 556 -20.01 -13.41 -15.92
C VAL A 556 -20.73 -12.67 -17.05
N SER A 557 -20.64 -11.34 -17.07
CA SER A 557 -21.28 -10.51 -18.11
C SER A 557 -20.82 -10.89 -19.53
N PRO A 558 -19.53 -11.14 -19.80
CA PRO A 558 -19.07 -11.56 -21.12
C PRO A 558 -19.66 -12.92 -21.53
N LEU A 559 -19.74 -13.85 -20.58
CA LEU A 559 -20.30 -15.18 -20.82
C LEU A 559 -21.81 -15.10 -21.13
N GLN A 560 -22.54 -14.30 -20.36
CA GLN A 560 -23.98 -14.09 -20.57
C GLN A 560 -24.29 -13.44 -21.93
N GLN A 561 -23.45 -12.48 -22.35
CA GLN A 561 -23.56 -11.89 -23.69
C GLN A 561 -23.29 -12.92 -24.78
N LEU A 562 -22.30 -13.79 -24.60
CA LEU A 562 -21.97 -14.83 -25.56
C LEU A 562 -23.08 -15.88 -25.62
N GLU A 563 -23.62 -16.33 -24.49
CA GLU A 563 -24.77 -17.25 -24.43
C GLU A 563 -25.99 -16.67 -25.19
N SER A 564 -26.29 -15.38 -24.95
CA SER A 564 -27.41 -14.71 -25.64
C SER A 564 -27.21 -14.66 -27.15
N ARG A 565 -25.98 -14.35 -27.59
CA ARG A 565 -25.64 -14.36 -29.04
C ARG A 565 -25.73 -15.76 -29.65
N LEU A 566 -25.26 -16.79 -28.93
CA LEU A 566 -25.36 -18.19 -29.39
C LEU A 566 -26.81 -18.62 -29.48
N GLN A 567 -27.66 -18.36 -28.50
CA GLN A 567 -29.09 -18.68 -28.56
C GLN A 567 -29.78 -17.98 -29.70
N HIS A 568 -29.42 -16.72 -29.97
CA HIS A 568 -29.96 -15.97 -31.10
C HIS A 568 -29.54 -16.61 -32.46
N ALA A 569 -28.26 -16.94 -32.61
CA ALA A 569 -27.73 -17.60 -33.80
C ALA A 569 -28.35 -19.00 -34.01
N GLU A 570 -28.50 -19.81 -32.96
CA GLU A 570 -29.14 -21.12 -33.04
C GLU A 570 -30.59 -21.01 -33.47
N ARG A 571 -31.35 -20.04 -32.95
CA ARG A 571 -32.75 -19.78 -33.34
C ARG A 571 -32.85 -19.39 -34.81
N LEU A 572 -31.96 -18.52 -35.29
CA LEU A 572 -31.91 -18.13 -36.71
C LEU A 572 -31.55 -19.32 -37.61
N ALA A 573 -30.56 -20.11 -37.23
CA ALA A 573 -30.16 -21.29 -38.01
C ALA A 573 -31.26 -22.37 -38.06
N ALA A 574 -32.05 -22.55 -37.01
CA ALA A 574 -33.19 -23.46 -36.98
C ALA A 574 -34.29 -22.97 -37.93
N ILE A 575 -34.63 -21.65 -37.90
CA ILE A 575 -35.60 -21.05 -38.82
C ILE A 575 -35.12 -21.20 -40.27
N GLY A 576 -33.83 -20.98 -40.55
CA GLY A 576 -33.22 -21.09 -41.83
C GLY A 576 -33.35 -22.49 -42.45
N ARG A 577 -33.06 -23.54 -41.70
CA ARG A 577 -33.22 -24.96 -42.16
C ARG A 577 -34.66 -25.32 -42.43
N LEU A 578 -35.59 -24.91 -41.57
CA LEU A 578 -37.03 -25.15 -41.80
C LEU A 578 -37.55 -24.37 -43.02
N ALA A 579 -37.12 -23.14 -43.17
CA ALA A 579 -37.53 -22.28 -44.30
C ALA A 579 -37.19 -22.86 -45.68
N ALA A 580 -36.01 -23.41 -45.85
CA ALA A 580 -35.57 -24.03 -47.11
C ALA A 580 -36.39 -25.26 -47.45
N GLY A 581 -36.70 -26.15 -46.47
CA GLY A 581 -37.55 -27.33 -46.66
C GLY A 581 -39.02 -26.98 -47.02
N VAL A 582 -39.58 -26.10 -46.21
CA VAL A 582 -40.98 -25.64 -46.34
C VAL A 582 -41.19 -24.92 -47.71
N ALA A 583 -40.20 -24.09 -48.12
CA ALA A 583 -40.28 -23.38 -49.41
C ALA A 583 -40.32 -24.32 -50.60
N HIS A 584 -39.60 -25.41 -50.59
CA HIS A 584 -39.59 -26.40 -51.66
C HIS A 584 -40.94 -27.19 -51.69
N GLU A 585 -41.45 -27.55 -50.50
CA GLU A 585 -42.69 -28.31 -50.38
C GLU A 585 -43.96 -27.47 -50.68
N ILE A 586 -43.97 -26.19 -50.35
CA ILE A 586 -45.08 -25.28 -50.69
C ILE A 586 -44.97 -24.76 -52.13
N GLY A 587 -43.76 -24.53 -52.63
CA GLY A 587 -43.55 -24.02 -53.99
C GLY A 587 -44.12 -24.95 -55.07
N ASN A 588 -44.03 -26.28 -54.92
CA ASN A 588 -44.51 -27.26 -55.83
C ASN A 588 -46.04 -27.22 -56.01
N PRO A 589 -46.88 -27.32 -54.96
CA PRO A 589 -48.32 -27.25 -55.13
C PRO A 589 -48.82 -25.86 -55.56
N ILE A 590 -48.15 -24.79 -55.10
CA ILE A 590 -48.52 -23.44 -55.53
C ILE A 590 -48.30 -23.25 -57.04
N THR A 591 -47.20 -23.78 -57.60
CA THR A 591 -46.94 -23.75 -59.05
C THR A 591 -47.99 -24.55 -59.79
N GLY A 592 -48.42 -25.70 -59.28
CA GLY A 592 -49.51 -26.52 -59.85
C GLY A 592 -50.85 -25.76 -59.86
N ILE A 593 -51.22 -25.13 -58.74
CA ILE A 593 -52.44 -24.33 -58.60
C ILE A 593 -52.38 -23.14 -59.56
N ALA A 594 -51.26 -22.44 -59.66
CA ALA A 594 -51.09 -21.33 -60.60
C ALA A 594 -51.23 -21.74 -62.06
N SER A 595 -50.68 -22.91 -62.45
CA SER A 595 -50.80 -23.46 -63.81
C SER A 595 -52.24 -23.82 -64.13
N LEU A 596 -52.96 -24.46 -63.18
CA LEU A 596 -54.37 -24.76 -63.36
C LEU A 596 -55.26 -23.50 -63.54
N ALA A 597 -54.99 -22.50 -62.72
CA ALA A 597 -55.71 -21.21 -62.79
C ALA A 597 -55.36 -20.44 -64.05
N GLN A 598 -54.13 -20.50 -64.58
CA GLN A 598 -53.77 -19.92 -65.89
C GLN A 598 -54.48 -20.59 -67.03
N ASN A 599 -54.64 -21.92 -67.01
CA ASN A 599 -55.36 -22.64 -67.98
C ASN A 599 -56.85 -22.24 -67.98
N LEU A 600 -57.46 -22.16 -66.79
CA LEU A 600 -58.83 -21.69 -66.65
C LEU A 600 -59.05 -20.26 -67.20
N ARG A 601 -58.12 -19.35 -66.92
CA ARG A 601 -58.13 -17.97 -67.44
C ARG A 601 -57.99 -17.90 -68.95
N ALA A 602 -57.19 -18.85 -69.54
CA ALA A 602 -57.02 -18.90 -70.98
C ALA A 602 -58.25 -19.52 -71.73
N GLU A 603 -59.01 -20.41 -71.08
CA GLU A 603 -60.14 -21.13 -71.64
C GLU A 603 -61.41 -20.30 -71.63
N TYR A 604 -61.61 -19.37 -70.67
CA TYR A 604 -62.78 -18.55 -70.50
C TYR A 604 -62.55 -17.06 -70.89
N PRO A 605 -63.47 -16.37 -71.60
CA PRO A 605 -63.25 -15.00 -71.94
C PRO A 605 -63.33 -14.00 -70.77
N HIS A 606 -62.72 -12.81 -70.95
CA HIS A 606 -62.70 -11.77 -69.85
C HIS A 606 -64.19 -11.35 -69.62
N GLY A 607 -64.55 -11.23 -68.30
CA GLY A 607 -65.87 -10.94 -67.78
C GLY A 607 -66.75 -12.19 -67.50
N HIS A 608 -66.22 -13.42 -67.70
CA HIS A 608 -66.88 -14.63 -67.26
C HIS A 608 -66.45 -14.93 -65.75
N GLU A 609 -67.39 -15.34 -64.92
CA GLU A 609 -67.17 -15.55 -63.45
C GLU A 609 -65.99 -16.51 -63.15
N VAL A 610 -65.77 -17.50 -64.04
CA VAL A 610 -64.65 -18.45 -64.00
C VAL A 610 -63.32 -17.77 -64.23
N ASN A 611 -63.25 -16.79 -65.15
CA ASN A 611 -62.09 -16.01 -65.51
C ASN A 611 -61.73 -15.10 -64.36
N ASP A 612 -62.66 -14.39 -63.71
CA ASP A 612 -62.44 -13.50 -62.55
C ASP A 612 -62.03 -14.33 -61.36
N THR A 613 -62.57 -15.50 -61.14
CA THR A 613 -62.17 -16.44 -60.07
C THR A 613 -60.74 -16.95 -60.31
N ALA A 614 -60.37 -17.36 -61.57
CA ALA A 614 -59.03 -17.79 -61.93
C ALA A 614 -57.98 -16.69 -61.69
N GLU A 615 -58.33 -15.45 -62.04
CA GLU A 615 -57.48 -14.28 -61.78
C GLU A 615 -57.25 -14.04 -60.25
N SER A 616 -58.34 -14.18 -59.48
CA SER A 616 -58.22 -14.12 -58.00
C SER A 616 -57.33 -15.22 -57.41
N ILE A 617 -57.39 -16.46 -57.93
CA ILE A 617 -56.53 -17.59 -57.54
C ILE A 617 -55.07 -17.31 -57.91
N LEU A 618 -54.84 -16.78 -59.12
CA LEU A 618 -53.51 -16.40 -59.58
C LEU A 618 -52.86 -15.31 -58.65
N GLU A 619 -53.65 -14.33 -58.30
CA GLU A 619 -53.19 -13.30 -57.38
C GLU A 619 -52.79 -13.87 -56.02
N GLN A 620 -53.61 -14.78 -55.46
CA GLN A 620 -53.29 -15.44 -54.19
C GLN A 620 -52.05 -16.37 -54.29
N THR A 621 -51.91 -17.12 -55.41
CA THR A 621 -50.71 -17.97 -55.59
C THR A 621 -49.47 -17.16 -55.78
N GLN A 622 -49.48 -16.04 -56.47
CA GLN A 622 -48.36 -15.11 -56.60
C GLN A 622 -48.01 -14.51 -55.24
N ARG A 623 -48.99 -14.22 -54.39
CA ARG A 623 -48.78 -13.73 -53.06
C ARG A 623 -48.07 -14.75 -52.17
N VAL A 624 -48.51 -16.02 -52.13
CA VAL A 624 -47.87 -17.11 -51.40
C VAL A 624 -46.45 -17.33 -51.92
N SER A 625 -46.26 -17.30 -53.24
CA SER A 625 -44.90 -17.43 -53.83
C SER A 625 -43.94 -16.37 -53.38
N ARG A 626 -44.40 -15.11 -53.30
CA ARG A 626 -43.59 -14.01 -52.76
C ARG A 626 -43.20 -14.21 -51.24
N ILE A 627 -44.13 -14.71 -50.42
CA ILE A 627 -43.86 -15.00 -49.02
C ILE A 627 -42.82 -16.10 -48.91
N VAL A 628 -42.98 -17.19 -49.69
CA VAL A 628 -42.02 -18.31 -49.67
C VAL A 628 -40.63 -17.89 -50.17
N GLN A 629 -40.55 -17.08 -51.20
CA GLN A 629 -39.28 -16.54 -51.73
C GLN A 629 -38.57 -15.64 -50.65
N SER A 630 -39.35 -14.82 -49.96
CA SER A 630 -38.80 -13.98 -48.85
C SER A 630 -38.23 -14.83 -47.71
N LEU A 631 -38.89 -15.97 -47.40
CA LEU A 631 -38.44 -16.93 -46.39
C LEU A 631 -37.15 -17.64 -46.80
N VAL A 632 -37.03 -18.07 -48.09
CA VAL A 632 -35.81 -18.69 -48.66
C VAL A 632 -34.67 -17.67 -48.72
N GLY A 633 -34.97 -16.42 -49.11
CA GLY A 633 -33.98 -15.34 -49.13
C GLY A 633 -33.35 -15.11 -47.78
N PHE A 634 -34.17 -15.12 -46.71
CA PHE A 634 -33.71 -15.04 -45.33
C PHE A 634 -32.78 -16.19 -44.95
N SER A 635 -33.16 -17.45 -45.27
CA SER A 635 -32.38 -18.67 -45.00
C SER A 635 -31.01 -18.71 -45.72
N ARG A 636 -30.91 -18.19 -46.93
CA ARG A 636 -29.66 -18.21 -47.73
C ARG A 636 -28.67 -17.13 -47.34
N SER A 637 -29.10 -16.08 -46.64
CA SER A 637 -28.24 -14.95 -46.28
C SER A 637 -27.05 -15.37 -45.40
N GLU A 638 -27.16 -16.43 -44.61
CA GLU A 638 -26.10 -16.91 -43.71
C GLU A 638 -25.03 -17.79 -44.36
N HIS A 639 -25.35 -18.52 -45.46
CA HIS A 639 -24.44 -19.53 -46.03
C HIS A 639 -23.41 -18.98 -47.04
N HIS A 640 -23.51 -17.72 -47.47
CA HIS A 640 -22.62 -17.14 -48.47
C HIS A 640 -21.75 -15.99 -47.99
N ALA A 641 -21.41 -15.97 -46.72
CA ALA A 641 -20.48 -14.96 -46.13
C ALA A 641 -19.00 -15.10 -46.62
N ARG A 642 -18.73 -15.95 -47.63
CA ARG A 642 -17.37 -16.20 -48.17
C ARG A 642 -17.14 -15.66 -49.59
N GLY A 643 -18.04 -14.82 -50.15
CA GLY A 643 -17.76 -14.06 -51.38
C GLY A 643 -16.79 -12.90 -51.11
N GLU A 644 -15.84 -12.66 -52.00
CA GLU A 644 -15.02 -11.46 -51.94
C GLU A 644 -15.92 -10.24 -52.18
N PHE A 645 -16.05 -9.39 -51.12
CA PHE A 645 -16.78 -8.13 -51.24
C PHE A 645 -16.00 -7.17 -52.12
N GLU A 646 -16.66 -6.65 -53.16
CA GLU A 646 -16.11 -5.69 -54.09
C GLU A 646 -16.42 -4.23 -53.72
N ALA A 647 -15.77 -3.28 -54.40
CA ALA A 647 -16.09 -1.87 -54.29
C ALA A 647 -17.35 -1.56 -55.11
N VAL A 648 -18.46 -1.37 -54.42
CA VAL A 648 -19.79 -1.16 -55.03
C VAL A 648 -20.12 0.32 -55.11
N PRO A 649 -20.43 0.88 -56.28
CA PRO A 649 -20.86 2.29 -56.44
C PRO A 649 -22.24 2.47 -55.84
N LEU A 650 -22.35 3.19 -54.74
CA LEU A 650 -23.59 3.32 -53.97
C LEU A 650 -24.72 4.02 -54.77
N ALA A 651 -24.39 5.05 -55.53
CA ALA A 651 -25.37 5.80 -56.36
C ALA A 651 -26.02 4.91 -57.41
N ALA A 652 -25.24 4.03 -58.07
CA ALA A 652 -25.73 3.11 -59.06
C ALA A 652 -26.72 2.09 -58.50
N VAL A 653 -26.35 1.46 -57.35
CA VAL A 653 -27.23 0.47 -56.68
C VAL A 653 -28.51 1.11 -56.14
N MET A 654 -28.44 2.34 -55.66
CA MET A 654 -29.60 3.07 -55.19
C MET A 654 -30.52 3.45 -56.37
N ALA A 655 -29.97 3.89 -57.52
CA ALA A 655 -30.71 4.21 -58.70
C ALA A 655 -31.40 2.97 -59.27
N GLU A 656 -30.74 1.81 -59.29
CA GLU A 656 -31.33 0.53 -59.69
C GLU A 656 -32.48 0.14 -58.75
N ALA A 657 -32.35 0.24 -57.44
CA ALA A 657 -33.41 -0.04 -56.50
C ALA A 657 -34.63 0.86 -56.69
N VAL A 658 -34.41 2.17 -56.89
CA VAL A 658 -35.49 3.12 -57.25
C VAL A 658 -36.17 2.78 -58.62
N HIS A 659 -35.35 2.40 -59.64
CA HIS A 659 -35.88 2.00 -60.94
C HIS A 659 -36.77 0.79 -60.80
N LEU A 660 -36.32 -0.27 -60.11
CA LEU A 660 -37.13 -1.50 -59.95
C LEU A 660 -38.42 -1.21 -59.13
N LEU A 661 -38.39 -0.35 -58.15
CA LEU A 661 -39.60 0.04 -57.42
C LEU A 661 -40.60 0.82 -58.32
N LYS A 662 -40.12 1.72 -59.17
CA LYS A 662 -40.97 2.50 -60.08
C LYS A 662 -41.68 1.66 -61.19
N LEU A 663 -41.25 0.43 -61.41
CA LEU A 663 -41.95 -0.52 -62.34
C LEU A 663 -43.29 -0.99 -61.72
N SER A 664 -43.48 -0.90 -60.43
CA SER A 664 -44.72 -1.25 -59.73
C SER A 664 -45.73 -0.10 -59.88
N PRO A 665 -47.03 -0.37 -60.15
CA PRO A 665 -48.04 0.67 -60.19
C PRO A 665 -48.18 1.50 -58.95
N GLU A 666 -47.90 0.89 -57.80
CA GLU A 666 -48.00 1.48 -56.45
C GLU A 666 -46.96 2.56 -56.19
N ALA A 667 -45.80 2.52 -56.83
CA ALA A 667 -44.71 3.48 -56.65
C ALA A 667 -44.72 4.67 -57.65
N ARG A 668 -45.70 4.73 -58.55
CA ARG A 668 -45.73 5.80 -59.59
C ARG A 668 -45.92 7.20 -59.10
N PHE A 669 -46.49 7.35 -57.90
CA PHE A 669 -46.79 8.65 -57.24
C PHE A 669 -45.88 9.03 -56.09
N THR A 670 -44.85 8.20 -55.79
CA THR A 670 -43.87 8.49 -54.75
C THR A 670 -42.66 9.23 -55.35
N ASP A 671 -42.32 10.37 -54.83
CA ASP A 671 -41.13 11.14 -55.21
C ASP A 671 -39.88 10.63 -54.46
N PHE A 672 -38.96 10.01 -55.18
CA PHE A 672 -37.69 9.52 -54.66
C PHE A 672 -36.56 10.52 -54.97
N ASP A 673 -36.16 11.32 -54.01
CA ASP A 673 -35.11 12.30 -54.09
C ASP A 673 -33.75 11.72 -53.64
N CYS A 674 -32.89 11.40 -54.63
CA CYS A 674 -31.59 10.80 -54.40
C CYS A 674 -30.48 11.85 -54.45
N GLN A 675 -29.90 12.15 -53.29
CA GLN A 675 -28.83 13.12 -53.05
C GLN A 675 -27.50 12.42 -52.75
N ILE A 676 -27.12 11.40 -53.50
CA ILE A 676 -25.90 10.59 -53.29
C ILE A 676 -24.89 10.94 -54.40
N ARG A 677 -23.63 11.18 -54.03
CA ARG A 677 -22.54 11.47 -54.95
C ARG A 677 -22.03 10.19 -55.62
N ASP A 678 -21.75 10.20 -56.91
CA ASP A 678 -21.26 9.07 -57.68
C ASP A 678 -19.88 8.56 -57.23
N THR A 679 -19.15 9.35 -56.47
CA THR A 679 -17.82 8.99 -55.94
C THR A 679 -17.83 8.10 -54.69
N LEU A 680 -19.02 7.80 -54.12
CA LEU A 680 -19.14 6.99 -52.91
C LEU A 680 -19.21 5.51 -53.25
N HIS A 681 -18.22 4.75 -52.80
CA HIS A 681 -18.17 3.31 -52.89
C HIS A 681 -18.19 2.66 -51.51
N VAL A 682 -18.91 1.55 -51.39
CA VAL A 682 -18.97 0.72 -50.17
C VAL A 682 -18.46 -0.68 -50.48
N ARG A 683 -17.86 -1.33 -49.48
CA ARG A 683 -17.42 -2.71 -49.63
C ARG A 683 -18.60 -3.66 -49.45
N GLY A 684 -18.95 -4.40 -50.49
CA GLY A 684 -20.12 -5.29 -50.37
C GLY A 684 -20.49 -6.05 -51.65
N ASP A 685 -21.69 -6.61 -51.63
CA ASP A 685 -22.36 -7.30 -52.73
C ASP A 685 -23.45 -6.38 -53.26
N ALA A 686 -23.36 -5.96 -54.53
CA ALA A 686 -24.27 -5.01 -55.16
C ALA A 686 -25.72 -5.52 -55.16
N GLN A 687 -25.92 -6.81 -55.42
CA GLN A 687 -27.24 -7.41 -55.49
C GLN A 687 -27.94 -7.46 -54.12
N ARG A 688 -27.21 -7.80 -53.08
CA ARG A 688 -27.71 -7.81 -51.69
C ARG A 688 -27.99 -6.40 -51.19
N LEU A 689 -27.11 -5.44 -51.48
CA LEU A 689 -27.34 -4.04 -51.13
C LEU A 689 -28.55 -3.45 -51.89
N CYS A 690 -28.73 -3.82 -53.15
CA CYS A 690 -29.92 -3.45 -53.88
C CYS A 690 -31.21 -3.98 -53.19
N GLN A 691 -31.19 -5.23 -52.72
CA GLN A 691 -32.32 -5.81 -51.97
C GLN A 691 -32.57 -5.08 -50.64
N VAL A 692 -31.52 -4.66 -49.92
CA VAL A 692 -31.65 -3.81 -48.71
C VAL A 692 -32.41 -2.53 -49.08
N PHE A 693 -31.97 -1.82 -50.10
CA PHE A 693 -32.59 -0.56 -50.48
C PHE A 693 -34.01 -0.75 -50.98
N ILE A 694 -34.31 -1.78 -51.76
CA ILE A 694 -35.70 -2.09 -52.19
C ILE A 694 -36.60 -2.30 -50.96
N ASN A 695 -36.17 -3.07 -49.98
CA ASN A 695 -36.96 -3.32 -48.76
C ASN A 695 -37.20 -2.02 -47.97
N LEU A 696 -36.17 -1.21 -47.76
CA LEU A 696 -36.28 0.04 -47.00
C LEU A 696 -37.12 1.09 -47.72
N LEU A 697 -36.89 1.28 -49.01
CA LEU A 697 -37.65 2.23 -49.84
C LEU A 697 -39.11 1.81 -50.01
N SER A 698 -39.39 0.49 -50.11
CA SER A 698 -40.78 -0.03 -50.11
C SER A 698 -41.48 0.24 -48.77
N ASN A 699 -40.74 0.07 -47.62
CA ASN A 699 -41.31 0.37 -46.33
C ASN A 699 -41.56 1.88 -46.14
N ALA A 700 -40.66 2.72 -46.61
CA ALA A 700 -40.79 4.19 -46.58
C ALA A 700 -41.95 4.65 -47.42
N ARG A 701 -42.18 4.06 -48.61
CA ARG A 701 -43.34 4.29 -49.47
C ARG A 701 -44.64 3.91 -48.75
N ASP A 702 -44.70 2.69 -48.22
CA ASP A 702 -45.88 2.16 -47.53
C ASP A 702 -46.30 2.95 -46.28
N ALA A 703 -45.33 3.57 -45.60
CA ALA A 703 -45.55 4.45 -44.46
C ALA A 703 -46.02 5.86 -44.85
N SER A 704 -45.74 6.29 -46.08
CA SER A 704 -46.04 7.64 -46.59
C SER A 704 -47.45 7.73 -47.17
N THR A 705 -48.05 8.91 -47.20
CA THR A 705 -49.32 9.18 -47.82
C THR A 705 -49.24 9.15 -49.36
N GLN A 706 -50.36 9.11 -50.15
CA GLN A 706 -50.45 8.90 -51.62
C GLN A 706 -49.57 9.82 -52.50
N GLN A 707 -48.93 10.87 -52.00
CA GLN A 707 -47.92 11.71 -52.66
C GLN A 707 -46.70 11.88 -51.80
N GLY A 708 -46.22 10.80 -51.20
CA GLY A 708 -45.13 10.79 -50.30
C GLY A 708 -43.79 11.08 -50.96
N ARG A 709 -42.93 11.81 -50.26
CA ARG A 709 -41.52 12.05 -50.62
C ARG A 709 -40.60 11.15 -49.75
N VAL A 710 -39.61 10.54 -50.39
CA VAL A 710 -38.55 9.78 -49.72
C VAL A 710 -37.20 10.38 -50.12
N VAL A 711 -36.40 10.84 -49.17
CA VAL A 711 -35.11 11.48 -49.40
C VAL A 711 -33.98 10.53 -49.00
N MET A 712 -33.01 10.34 -49.88
CA MET A 712 -31.85 9.48 -49.66
C MET A 712 -30.59 10.33 -49.72
N ARG A 713 -29.79 10.27 -48.64
CA ARG A 713 -28.51 10.99 -48.49
C ARG A 713 -27.41 10.01 -48.14
N ALA A 714 -26.22 10.29 -48.64
CA ALA A 714 -25.04 9.55 -48.19
C ALA A 714 -23.84 10.47 -48.05
N SER A 715 -23.04 10.22 -47.00
CA SER A 715 -21.83 10.98 -46.71
C SER A 715 -20.75 10.07 -46.17
N ARG A 716 -19.47 10.40 -46.46
CA ARG A 716 -18.34 9.68 -45.92
C ARG A 716 -17.94 10.26 -44.58
N HIS A 717 -17.75 9.39 -43.58
CA HIS A 717 -17.23 9.72 -42.25
C HIS A 717 -16.03 8.80 -41.93
N GLY A 718 -14.82 9.29 -42.21
CA GLY A 718 -13.59 8.51 -41.99
C GLY A 718 -13.51 7.24 -42.88
N SER A 719 -13.49 6.06 -42.23
CA SER A 719 -13.45 4.74 -42.86
C SER A 719 -14.85 4.17 -43.15
N GLN A 720 -15.92 4.92 -42.91
CA GLN A 720 -17.30 4.46 -43.09
C GLN A 720 -18.10 5.41 -44.00
N VAL A 721 -19.12 4.89 -44.63
CA VAL A 721 -20.14 5.64 -45.36
C VAL A 721 -21.45 5.56 -44.59
N ARG A 722 -22.01 6.72 -44.26
CA ARG A 722 -23.32 6.87 -43.64
C ARG A 722 -24.34 7.12 -44.71
N ILE A 723 -25.40 6.32 -44.74
CA ILE A 723 -26.53 6.41 -45.63
C ILE A 723 -27.77 6.70 -44.82
N GLU A 724 -28.56 7.67 -45.22
CA GLU A 724 -29.80 8.06 -44.54
C GLU A 724 -30.94 7.99 -45.54
N ILE A 725 -31.98 7.26 -45.19
CA ILE A 725 -33.24 7.17 -45.93
C ILE A 725 -34.33 7.77 -45.05
N GLU A 726 -34.85 8.89 -45.46
CA GLU A 726 -35.80 9.69 -44.72
C GLU A 726 -37.18 9.62 -45.35
N ASP A 727 -38.20 9.19 -44.58
CA ASP A 727 -39.58 9.24 -44.94
C ASP A 727 -40.36 10.30 -44.14
N PHE A 728 -41.56 10.62 -44.55
CA PHE A 728 -42.46 11.59 -43.93
C PHE A 728 -43.79 10.92 -43.58
N GLY A 729 -43.72 9.62 -43.19
CA GLY A 729 -44.86 8.81 -42.85
C GLY A 729 -45.30 8.96 -41.36
N HIS A 730 -46.04 7.96 -40.89
CA HIS A 730 -46.64 7.94 -39.55
C HIS A 730 -45.68 7.70 -38.37
N GLY A 731 -44.37 7.46 -38.63
CA GLY A 731 -43.36 7.16 -37.59
C GLY A 731 -43.34 5.68 -37.17
N LEU A 732 -42.54 5.38 -36.14
CA LEU A 732 -42.40 4.03 -35.60
C LEU A 732 -43.54 3.66 -34.64
N PRO A 733 -43.88 2.36 -34.48
CA PRO A 733 -44.86 1.92 -33.49
C PRO A 733 -44.28 2.13 -32.06
N ASP A 734 -45.20 2.27 -31.09
CA ASP A 734 -44.86 2.43 -29.69
C ASP A 734 -44.78 1.07 -28.96
N GLY A 735 -44.05 1.02 -27.82
CA GLY A 735 -43.99 -0.13 -26.91
C GLY A 735 -43.12 -1.29 -27.38
N ASP A 736 -43.49 -2.53 -27.03
CA ASP A 736 -42.71 -3.76 -27.25
C ASP A 736 -42.45 -4.04 -28.73
N ILE A 737 -43.29 -3.59 -29.61
CA ILE A 737 -43.09 -3.77 -31.08
C ILE A 737 -41.89 -3.00 -31.57
N ARG A 738 -41.64 -1.80 -31.01
CA ARG A 738 -40.50 -0.96 -31.37
C ARG A 738 -39.16 -1.62 -31.01
N ALA A 739 -39.08 -2.31 -29.86
CA ALA A 739 -37.89 -3.01 -29.40
C ALA A 739 -37.53 -4.22 -30.29
N ASN A 740 -38.53 -4.80 -30.98
CA ASN A 740 -38.39 -6.07 -31.72
C ASN A 740 -38.57 -5.91 -33.24
N LEU A 741 -38.44 -4.70 -33.81
CA LEU A 741 -38.66 -4.40 -35.23
C LEU A 741 -37.75 -5.17 -36.18
N PHE A 742 -36.62 -5.62 -35.76
CA PHE A 742 -35.69 -6.43 -36.54
C PHE A 742 -35.88 -7.94 -36.31
N GLU A 743 -36.79 -8.36 -35.45
CA GLU A 743 -37.11 -9.77 -35.28
C GLU A 743 -37.99 -10.28 -36.46
N PRO A 744 -37.77 -11.54 -36.92
CA PRO A 744 -38.57 -12.14 -37.97
C PRO A 744 -40.06 -12.19 -37.57
N PHE A 745 -40.92 -11.97 -38.58
CA PHE A 745 -42.39 -11.99 -38.46
C PHE A 745 -43.04 -10.83 -37.68
N VAL A 746 -42.29 -9.87 -37.19
CA VAL A 746 -42.81 -8.66 -36.57
C VAL A 746 -43.27 -7.68 -37.66
N THR A 747 -44.56 -7.28 -37.62
CA THR A 747 -45.12 -6.34 -38.60
C THR A 747 -46.30 -5.59 -38.00
N THR A 748 -46.45 -4.32 -38.33
CA THR A 748 -47.62 -3.47 -38.02
C THR A 748 -48.64 -3.42 -39.15
N LYS A 749 -48.32 -4.01 -40.30
CA LYS A 749 -49.22 -4.04 -41.46
C LYS A 749 -50.35 -5.07 -41.26
N PRO A 750 -51.57 -4.81 -41.76
CA PRO A 750 -52.66 -5.74 -41.66
C PRO A 750 -52.32 -7.13 -42.25
N ALA A 751 -52.98 -8.16 -41.70
CA ALA A 751 -52.79 -9.54 -42.11
C ALA A 751 -52.82 -9.66 -43.63
N GLY A 752 -51.70 -10.12 -44.22
CA GLY A 752 -51.60 -10.35 -45.65
C GLY A 752 -50.95 -9.21 -46.44
N LYS A 753 -50.70 -8.04 -45.88
CA LYS A 753 -49.98 -6.94 -46.56
C LYS A 753 -48.51 -6.78 -46.07
N GLY A 754 -48.09 -7.48 -44.99
CA GLY A 754 -46.71 -7.49 -44.50
C GLY A 754 -46.28 -8.90 -44.12
N THR A 755 -45.04 -9.29 -44.51
CA THR A 755 -44.46 -10.60 -44.16
C THR A 755 -43.71 -10.56 -42.84
N GLY A 756 -43.36 -9.36 -42.31
CA GLY A 756 -42.52 -9.19 -41.15
C GLY A 756 -41.06 -9.67 -41.34
N LEU A 757 -40.65 -10.04 -42.56
CA LEU A 757 -39.30 -10.55 -42.83
C LEU A 757 -38.35 -9.49 -43.41
N GLY A 758 -38.89 -8.36 -43.92
CA GLY A 758 -38.11 -7.36 -44.65
C GLY A 758 -37.06 -6.68 -43.81
N LEU A 759 -37.38 -6.21 -42.59
CA LEU A 759 -36.43 -5.56 -41.72
C LEU A 759 -35.40 -6.54 -41.08
N ALA A 760 -35.83 -7.76 -40.79
CA ALA A 760 -34.93 -8.84 -40.32
C ALA A 760 -33.89 -9.19 -41.41
N LEU A 761 -34.32 -9.30 -42.69
CA LEU A 761 -33.43 -9.54 -43.82
C LEU A 761 -32.46 -8.35 -44.04
N VAL A 762 -32.93 -7.12 -43.93
CA VAL A 762 -32.08 -5.92 -44.01
C VAL A 762 -31.03 -5.94 -42.93
N HIS A 763 -31.40 -6.21 -41.68
CA HIS A 763 -30.47 -6.30 -40.55
C HIS A 763 -29.39 -7.36 -40.81
N GLY A 764 -29.77 -8.59 -41.20
CA GLY A 764 -28.81 -9.66 -41.48
C GLY A 764 -27.87 -9.34 -42.65
N ILE A 765 -28.33 -8.69 -43.70
CA ILE A 765 -27.48 -8.27 -44.84
C ILE A 765 -26.51 -7.18 -44.40
N ILE A 766 -26.95 -6.16 -43.67
CA ILE A 766 -26.10 -5.07 -43.20
C ILE A 766 -25.04 -5.59 -42.21
N GLU A 767 -25.39 -6.49 -41.31
CA GLU A 767 -24.46 -7.12 -40.38
C GLU A 767 -23.43 -7.99 -41.12
N ALA A 768 -23.83 -8.77 -42.12
CA ALA A 768 -22.92 -9.52 -42.97
C ALA A 768 -21.92 -8.61 -43.71
N HIS A 769 -22.31 -7.35 -44.03
CA HIS A 769 -21.44 -6.31 -44.60
C HIS A 769 -20.66 -5.53 -43.58
N GLN A 770 -20.58 -5.98 -42.30
CA GLN A 770 -19.87 -5.29 -41.20
C GLN A 770 -20.41 -3.87 -40.95
N GLY A 771 -21.67 -3.64 -41.27
CA GLY A 771 -22.35 -2.37 -41.08
C GLY A 771 -23.25 -2.35 -39.87
N ARG A 772 -23.89 -1.21 -39.65
CA ARG A 772 -24.89 -1.02 -38.58
C ARG A 772 -26.11 -0.30 -39.15
N ILE A 773 -27.30 -0.68 -38.72
CA ILE A 773 -28.55 -0.01 -39.03
C ILE A 773 -29.25 0.49 -37.78
N GLN A 774 -29.81 1.69 -37.83
CA GLN A 774 -30.61 2.30 -36.77
C GLN A 774 -31.87 2.95 -37.36
N LEU A 775 -32.98 2.86 -36.63
CA LEU A 775 -34.24 3.51 -36.99
C LEU A 775 -34.47 4.66 -35.98
N ILE A 776 -34.58 5.86 -36.50
CA ILE A 776 -34.75 7.09 -35.70
C ILE A 776 -36.14 7.64 -36.01
N ASP A 777 -36.98 7.73 -35.00
CA ASP A 777 -38.30 8.38 -35.11
C ASP A 777 -38.11 9.89 -34.96
N LYS A 778 -38.56 10.65 -35.95
CA LYS A 778 -38.46 12.12 -35.93
C LYS A 778 -39.25 12.76 -34.79
N ARG A 779 -40.31 12.10 -34.29
CA ARG A 779 -41.09 12.58 -33.15
C ARG A 779 -40.25 12.69 -31.86
N ASP A 780 -39.26 11.81 -31.68
CA ASP A 780 -38.38 11.79 -30.50
C ASP A 780 -37.45 13.01 -30.44
N TYR A 781 -37.29 13.74 -31.56
CA TYR A 781 -36.34 14.88 -31.66
C TYR A 781 -37.02 16.19 -32.13
N ASP A 782 -38.38 16.29 -32.07
CA ASP A 782 -39.14 17.46 -32.52
C ASP A 782 -38.88 17.86 -33.99
N GLN A 783 -38.52 16.88 -34.86
CA GLN A 783 -38.23 17.10 -36.28
C GLN A 783 -39.42 16.83 -37.21
N GLY A 784 -40.63 16.70 -36.66
CA GLY A 784 -41.86 16.41 -37.41
C GLY A 784 -42.25 14.93 -37.41
N GLN A 785 -43.02 14.48 -38.41
CA GLN A 785 -43.45 13.09 -38.55
C GLN A 785 -42.57 12.34 -39.56
N GLY A 786 -42.37 11.03 -39.29
CA GLY A 786 -41.62 10.12 -40.19
C GLY A 786 -40.47 9.40 -39.51
N VAL A 787 -39.75 8.60 -40.27
CA VAL A 787 -38.60 7.82 -39.83
C VAL A 787 -37.35 8.16 -40.63
N ILE A 788 -36.21 8.21 -39.97
CA ILE A 788 -34.90 8.23 -40.63
C ILE A 788 -34.26 6.87 -40.39
N VAL A 789 -34.03 6.12 -41.45
CA VAL A 789 -33.23 4.88 -41.42
C VAL A 789 -31.77 5.27 -41.68
N GLN A 790 -30.93 5.06 -40.71
CA GLN A 790 -29.50 5.35 -40.79
C GLN A 790 -28.72 4.05 -40.90
N ILE A 791 -27.90 3.92 -41.94
CA ILE A 791 -27.05 2.76 -42.21
C ILE A 791 -25.61 3.23 -42.27
N THR A 792 -24.71 2.49 -41.66
CA THR A 792 -23.26 2.69 -41.77
C THR A 792 -22.64 1.46 -42.41
N LEU A 793 -21.81 1.65 -43.44
CA LEU A 793 -21.09 0.59 -44.14
C LEU A 793 -19.60 0.94 -44.27
N PRO A 794 -18.69 -0.06 -44.35
CA PRO A 794 -17.28 0.18 -44.64
C PRO A 794 -17.07 0.86 -46.00
N TRP A 795 -16.27 1.91 -46.00
CA TRP A 795 -15.90 2.59 -47.24
C TRP A 795 -14.92 1.76 -48.07
N ALA A 796 -15.05 1.78 -49.41
CA ALA A 796 -14.11 1.17 -50.34
C ALA A 796 -13.53 2.21 -51.29
N ASN A 797 -12.27 2.03 -51.72
CA ASN A 797 -11.72 2.78 -52.82
C ASN A 797 -12.40 2.33 -54.09
N GLY A 798 -12.99 3.25 -54.86
CA GLY A 798 -13.48 2.94 -56.21
C GLY A 798 -12.33 2.46 -57.12
N PRO A 799 -12.61 1.78 -58.21
CA PRO A 799 -11.61 1.42 -59.19
C PRO A 799 -10.84 2.69 -59.61
N ALA A 800 -9.51 2.61 -59.66
CA ALA A 800 -8.67 3.72 -60.12
C ALA A 800 -9.14 4.09 -61.55
N ALA A 801 -9.52 5.37 -61.78
CA ALA A 801 -9.85 5.87 -63.10
C ALA A 801 -8.68 5.55 -64.05
N SER A 802 -8.96 4.87 -65.14
CA SER A 802 -8.00 4.63 -66.20
C SER A 802 -7.51 5.96 -66.79
N PRO A 803 -6.22 6.10 -67.13
CA PRO A 803 -5.70 7.37 -67.65
C PRO A 803 -6.28 7.85 -69.00
N GLU A 804 -7.25 7.13 -69.59
CA GLU A 804 -7.78 7.38 -70.92
C GLU A 804 -9.03 8.29 -70.95
N ASP A 805 -9.59 8.74 -69.84
CA ASP A 805 -10.80 9.57 -69.76
C ASP A 805 -10.55 11.08 -69.53
N PHE A 806 -9.38 11.59 -69.94
CA PHE A 806 -9.21 13.04 -70.07
C PHE A 806 -9.30 13.45 -71.55
N PRO A 807 -10.34 14.17 -72.01
CA PRO A 807 -10.30 14.82 -73.29
C PRO A 807 -9.25 15.92 -73.34
N ALA A 808 -8.43 15.92 -74.37
CA ALA A 808 -7.35 16.85 -74.63
C ALA A 808 -7.84 18.30 -74.87
#